data_6aea5dcb2239c1d84d497167c9e5179e
#
_entry.id   6aea5dcb2239c1d84d497167c9e5179e
#
_cell.length_a   1.000
_cell.length_b   1.000
_cell.length_c   1.000
_cell.angle_alpha   90.00
_cell.angle_beta   90.00
_cell.angle_gamma   90.00
#
_symmetry.space_group_name_H-M   'P 1'
#
loop_
_entity.id
_entity.type
_entity.pdbx_description
1 polymer ?
#
loop_
_entity_poly.entity_id
_entity_poly.type
_entity_poly.pdbx_seq_one_letter_code
_entity_poly.pdbx_strand_id
1 'polypeptide(L)'
;MASVERKQEKQGPFYLGYDTKRPTSAEIVTEARRSLRTLQTRRPFTPQEEHRQLFTGSHDGRPPSTFSLHARNFEVPDSRPNSGTRLSPLGHKPGLPRPPPDERTDCRGSGGARKRLVKARSLTLELCTSQHSTDSSPLSCDLVIHMNPKDPSHTHTHTHTHTHTHTHTHTLSRCSPGDNYIDDESLFWTNNVLPVVQMFESVAPGGTVAPETIERLREACRDLYNVLLEKGMLGKRLKRRSYVLRALFRLIDLGSDPLNLALAQLILALEVSGNNLLNICKLVFKISRSSRNDFLFQDDPVIDSLLSLIDDCNSGGEAVLYCMGSLKLLSGNSSLARLLLDKDFIAVSLRLSERLVQFSDPTTCPTDHHTHTVAGHILVQVTSALRNMADFPESRPSFLSNDVFSILCAVMDRHQEDQDVCLNVSRIFSKLSSYAECCSVLVETPSCYRLFLSLLCKHSRKQALTVRLLFTLGNLAARSNHARERVYEEENTTGVLLELFQSYLQILENHPHEEVVEEEEEDILIKLIRVLANMSIHPGVGSALAANTQCVELLMKVIELRSVDESPETVVNALTAINNLSYVQGERSVVRLRHAHVSRLLLRLLLSSRMDAVLEATRVFGNLSQIEEVQSFIIGNKVHQFVVALLDSKNPDMCFSACGVLTNLAVDPKNRVIINQEGAIHKLIDCLRDFGPQDWLLATQVCQTLWNCTEDTEQEHAQELLEILSLYSDKKALKWPSSADIKAYQEACWELKFLPVAERLMKRTRRHTTIL
;
A
#
# COMPACT_ATOMS: atom_id res chain seq x y z
N MET A 1 10.68 -30.29 -44.32
CA MET A 1 10.49 -30.48 -42.86
C MET A 1 10.23 -29.16 -42.24
N ALA A 2 8.96 -28.82 -42.01
CA ALA A 2 8.54 -27.59 -41.37
C ALA A 2 8.09 -27.96 -39.97
N SER A 3 8.78 -27.42 -38.96
CA SER A 3 8.42 -27.55 -37.56
C SER A 3 7.21 -26.67 -37.24
N VAL A 4 6.11 -27.31 -36.94
CA VAL A 4 4.89 -26.64 -36.44
C VAL A 4 5.12 -26.34 -34.97
N GLU A 5 5.43 -25.07 -34.63
CA GLU A 5 5.36 -24.57 -33.28
C GLU A 5 3.91 -24.57 -32.82
N ARG A 6 3.57 -25.46 -31.90
CA ARG A 6 2.31 -25.39 -31.13
C ARG A 6 2.37 -24.18 -30.20
N LYS A 7 1.64 -23.12 -30.52
CA LYS A 7 1.29 -22.09 -29.57
C LYS A 7 0.52 -22.74 -28.42
N GLN A 8 1.10 -22.75 -27.23
CA GLN A 8 0.38 -23.04 -26.01
C GLN A 8 -0.62 -21.89 -25.79
N GLU A 9 -1.90 -22.15 -26.01
CA GLU A 9 -2.96 -21.27 -25.55
C GLU A 9 -2.92 -21.19 -24.04
N LYS A 10 -2.73 -19.99 -23.51
CA LYS A 10 -2.85 -19.69 -22.08
C LYS A 10 -4.28 -19.96 -21.68
N GLN A 11 -4.51 -21.03 -20.94
CA GLN A 11 -5.79 -21.34 -20.33
C GLN A 11 -6.12 -20.22 -19.31
N GLY A 12 -7.20 -19.49 -19.53
CA GLY A 12 -7.72 -18.52 -18.56
C GLY A 12 -8.20 -19.23 -17.27
N PRO A 13 -8.36 -18.52 -16.17
CA PRO A 13 -8.70 -19.09 -14.85
C PRO A 13 -10.04 -19.84 -14.78
N PHE A 14 -10.81 -19.88 -15.85
CA PHE A 14 -12.11 -20.56 -15.95
C PHE A 14 -12.06 -21.91 -16.68
N TYR A 15 -10.89 -22.39 -17.07
CA TYR A 15 -10.74 -23.68 -17.74
C TYR A 15 -10.11 -24.72 -16.81
N LEU A 16 -10.94 -25.45 -16.08
CA LEU A 16 -10.56 -26.76 -15.55
C LEU A 16 -10.88 -27.79 -16.64
N GLY A 17 -9.84 -28.34 -17.25
CA GLY A 17 -9.97 -29.35 -18.29
C GLY A 17 -10.50 -30.66 -17.73
N TYR A 18 -11.78 -30.94 -17.98
CA TYR A 18 -12.31 -32.30 -17.96
C TYR A 18 -12.94 -32.57 -19.32
N ASP A 19 -12.54 -33.69 -19.94
CA ASP A 19 -13.06 -34.25 -21.18
C ASP A 19 -14.54 -34.65 -21.02
N THR A 20 -15.43 -33.67 -21.01
CA THR A 20 -16.86 -33.88 -21.18
C THR A 20 -17.31 -33.05 -22.38
N LYS A 21 -18.12 -33.68 -23.25
CA LYS A 21 -18.71 -33.06 -24.46
C LYS A 21 -19.66 -31.88 -24.21
N ARG A 22 -19.56 -31.21 -23.04
CA ARG A 22 -20.37 -30.03 -22.72
C ARG A 22 -19.73 -28.78 -23.32
N PRO A 23 -20.53 -27.89 -23.94
CA PRO A 23 -20.06 -26.64 -24.50
C PRO A 23 -19.44 -25.74 -23.40
N THR A 24 -18.52 -24.90 -23.78
CA THR A 24 -17.93 -23.88 -22.88
C THR A 24 -18.96 -22.83 -22.49
N SER A 25 -18.76 -22.15 -21.34
CA SER A 25 -19.64 -21.05 -20.94
C SER A 25 -19.80 -19.99 -22.01
N ALA A 26 -18.76 -19.70 -22.77
CA ALA A 26 -18.80 -18.77 -23.91
C ALA A 26 -19.64 -19.27 -25.08
N GLU A 27 -19.60 -20.57 -25.37
CA GLU A 27 -20.46 -21.21 -26.39
C GLU A 27 -21.92 -21.22 -25.97
N ILE A 28 -22.20 -21.56 -24.69
CA ILE A 28 -23.54 -21.52 -24.09
C ILE A 28 -24.11 -20.11 -24.16
N VAL A 29 -23.34 -19.10 -23.77
CA VAL A 29 -23.74 -17.69 -23.85
C VAL A 29 -23.96 -17.26 -25.30
N THR A 30 -23.16 -17.73 -26.24
CA THR A 30 -23.32 -17.42 -27.67
C THR A 30 -24.58 -18.06 -28.25
N GLU A 31 -24.93 -19.27 -27.85
CA GLU A 31 -26.14 -19.95 -28.23
C GLU A 31 -27.39 -19.32 -27.60
N ALA A 32 -27.30 -19.01 -26.30
CA ALA A 32 -28.36 -18.30 -25.57
C ALA A 32 -28.65 -16.90 -26.16
N ARG A 33 -27.64 -16.20 -26.71
CA ARG A 33 -27.84 -14.94 -27.46
C ARG A 33 -28.73 -15.06 -28.67
N ARG A 34 -28.85 -16.25 -29.25
CA ARG A 34 -29.73 -16.51 -30.42
C ARG A 34 -31.19 -16.71 -30.05
N SER A 35 -31.49 -16.95 -28.78
CA SER A 35 -32.81 -17.46 -28.34
C SER A 35 -33.41 -16.82 -27.07
N LEU A 36 -33.19 -15.55 -26.79
CA LEU A 36 -33.64 -14.85 -25.56
C LEU A 36 -35.16 -14.74 -25.32
N ARG A 37 -35.67 -15.10 -24.10
CA ARG A 37 -37.08 -15.00 -23.59
C ARG A 37 -37.19 -15.02 -22.07
N THR A 38 -38.33 -14.96 -21.44
CA THR A 38 -38.55 -14.47 -20.07
C THR A 38 -39.54 -15.20 -19.16
N LEU A 39 -39.51 -15.02 -17.83
CA LEU A 39 -40.29 -15.72 -16.80
C LEU A 39 -40.53 -15.06 -15.42
N GLN A 40 -41.39 -15.57 -14.50
CA GLN A 40 -41.80 -15.00 -13.21
C GLN A 40 -41.73 -15.93 -11.97
N THR A 41 -41.53 -15.46 -10.70
CA THR A 41 -41.37 -16.27 -9.45
C THR A 41 -41.99 -15.72 -8.17
N ARG A 42 -42.14 -16.54 -7.06
CA ARG A 42 -42.78 -16.24 -5.75
C ARG A 42 -41.83 -16.06 -4.58
N ARG A 43 -40.55 -16.29 -4.73
CA ARG A 43 -39.57 -16.11 -3.64
C ARG A 43 -38.49 -15.17 -4.14
N PRO A 44 -38.45 -13.96 -3.59
CA PRO A 44 -37.40 -13.04 -3.94
C PRO A 44 -36.03 -13.66 -3.67
N PHE A 45 -35.17 -13.64 -4.66
CA PHE A 45 -33.76 -13.94 -4.46
C PHE A 45 -33.16 -12.82 -3.62
N THR A 46 -32.69 -13.17 -2.45
CA THR A 46 -31.97 -12.23 -1.59
C THR A 46 -30.55 -12.69 -1.49
N PRO A 47 -29.58 -12.04 -2.18
CA PRO A 47 -28.17 -12.38 -2.04
C PRO A 47 -27.78 -12.30 -0.57
N GLN A 48 -27.04 -13.29 -0.08
CA GLN A 48 -26.45 -13.23 1.25
C GLN A 48 -25.31 -12.21 1.23
N GLU A 49 -24.96 -11.67 2.39
CA GLU A 49 -23.94 -10.63 2.51
C GLU A 49 -22.58 -11.08 1.94
N GLU A 50 -22.26 -12.34 2.05
CA GLU A 50 -21.08 -13.00 1.48
C GLU A 50 -20.99 -12.91 -0.05
N HIS A 51 -22.14 -12.89 -0.75
CA HIS A 51 -22.24 -12.76 -2.20
C HIS A 51 -22.29 -11.30 -2.69
N ARG A 52 -22.38 -10.36 -1.76
CA ARG A 52 -22.30 -8.92 -2.02
C ARG A 52 -20.85 -8.41 -2.01
N GLN A 53 -19.92 -9.20 -1.49
CA GLN A 53 -18.50 -8.87 -1.49
C GLN A 53 -17.93 -9.07 -2.89
N LEU A 54 -17.22 -8.07 -3.39
CA LEU A 54 -16.55 -8.09 -4.70
C LEU A 54 -15.59 -9.26 -4.85
N PHE A 55 -15.08 -9.81 -3.73
CA PHE A 55 -14.10 -10.89 -3.72
C PHE A 55 -14.26 -11.72 -2.46
N THR A 56 -14.69 -12.95 -2.60
CA THR A 56 -14.57 -13.97 -1.58
C THR A 56 -13.11 -14.43 -1.51
N GLY A 57 -12.46 -14.12 -0.39
CA GLY A 57 -11.24 -14.71 0.09
C GLY A 57 -10.17 -15.14 -0.91
N SER A 58 -9.23 -14.28 -1.23
CA SER A 58 -7.92 -14.80 -1.63
C SER A 58 -7.21 -15.33 -0.37
N HIS A 59 -6.62 -16.50 -0.46
CA HIS A 59 -5.85 -17.14 0.61
C HIS A 59 -4.62 -16.34 1.12
N ASP A 60 -4.33 -15.18 0.52
CA ASP A 60 -3.13 -14.38 0.79
C ASP A 60 -3.32 -13.27 1.82
N GLY A 61 -4.45 -13.19 2.52
CA GLY A 61 -4.69 -12.13 3.52
C GLY A 61 -4.76 -10.70 2.95
N ARG A 62 -4.76 -10.53 1.63
CA ARG A 62 -4.96 -9.23 0.96
C ARG A 62 -6.44 -8.89 0.94
N PRO A 63 -6.80 -7.62 1.18
CA PRO A 63 -8.19 -7.20 1.04
C PRO A 63 -8.67 -7.44 -0.40
N PRO A 64 -9.96 -7.79 -0.58
CA PRO A 64 -10.52 -8.10 -1.90
C PRO A 64 -10.49 -6.95 -2.91
N SER A 65 -9.98 -5.81 -2.52
CA SER A 65 -9.88 -4.62 -3.35
C SER A 65 -8.75 -4.62 -4.39
N THR A 66 -7.92 -5.65 -4.49
CA THR A 66 -6.80 -5.75 -5.45
C THR A 66 -7.24 -6.22 -6.85
N PHE A 67 -8.41 -5.84 -7.29
CA PHE A 67 -8.97 -6.30 -8.57
C PHE A 67 -8.41 -5.59 -9.81
N SER A 68 -7.57 -4.61 -9.63
CA SER A 68 -6.89 -3.99 -10.75
C SER A 68 -5.83 -4.91 -11.31
N LEU A 69 -6.16 -5.65 -12.35
CA LEU A 69 -5.22 -6.46 -13.13
C LEU A 69 -4.16 -5.58 -13.82
N HIS A 70 -4.36 -4.26 -13.84
CA HIS A 70 -3.53 -3.30 -14.54
C HIS A 70 -2.91 -2.22 -13.64
N ALA A 71 -2.93 -2.36 -12.32
CA ALA A 71 -2.25 -1.44 -11.41
C ALA A 71 -0.71 -1.53 -11.54
N ARG A 72 -0.19 -1.39 -12.76
CA ARG A 72 1.24 -1.47 -13.07
C ARG A 72 2.07 -0.48 -12.27
N ASN A 73 1.46 0.62 -11.82
CA ASN A 73 2.14 1.69 -11.09
C ASN A 73 2.05 1.55 -9.56
N PHE A 74 1.25 0.62 -9.03
CA PHE A 74 1.05 0.46 -7.59
C PHE A 74 2.01 -0.53 -6.93
N GLU A 75 2.37 -1.59 -7.62
CA GLU A 75 3.10 -2.73 -7.07
C GLU A 75 4.58 -2.76 -7.47
N VAL A 76 5.00 -1.88 -8.39
CA VAL A 76 6.41 -1.83 -8.81
C VAL A 76 7.20 -1.05 -7.75
N PRO A 77 8.25 -1.63 -7.15
CA PRO A 77 9.18 -0.90 -6.31
C PRO A 77 9.74 0.29 -7.07
N ASP A 78 9.84 1.46 -6.44
CA ASP A 78 10.50 2.59 -7.05
C ASP A 78 11.94 2.19 -7.39
N SER A 79 12.22 2.10 -8.67
CA SER A 79 13.58 1.85 -9.15
C SER A 79 14.51 2.96 -8.65
N ARG A 80 15.75 2.60 -8.35
CA ARG A 80 16.76 3.60 -8.03
C ARG A 80 16.85 4.63 -9.15
N PRO A 81 16.63 5.93 -8.89
CA PRO A 81 16.72 6.93 -9.93
C PRO A 81 18.15 7.01 -10.47
N ASN A 82 18.30 7.28 -11.75
CA ASN A 82 19.59 7.49 -12.40
C ASN A 82 20.40 8.57 -11.67
N SER A 83 21.72 8.43 -11.63
CA SER A 83 22.62 9.27 -10.86
C SER A 83 22.50 10.78 -11.13
N GLY A 84 22.00 11.20 -12.29
CA GLY A 84 21.74 12.59 -12.64
C GLY A 84 20.52 13.22 -11.97
N THR A 85 19.49 12.42 -11.64
CA THR A 85 18.22 12.89 -11.09
C THR A 85 18.09 12.68 -9.58
N ARG A 86 19.05 11.99 -8.97
CA ARG A 86 19.02 11.61 -7.54
C ARG A 86 19.00 12.78 -6.55
N LEU A 87 19.45 13.97 -6.98
CA LEU A 87 19.46 15.18 -6.15
C LEU A 87 18.19 16.02 -6.27
N SER A 88 17.34 15.70 -7.23
CA SER A 88 16.08 16.39 -7.42
C SER A 88 14.95 15.49 -6.98
N PRO A 89 14.74 15.32 -5.66
CA PRO A 89 13.60 14.55 -5.21
C PRO A 89 12.30 15.20 -5.66
N LEU A 90 12.34 16.48 -6.02
CA LEU A 90 11.15 17.30 -6.17
C LEU A 90 11.45 18.40 -7.16
N GLY A 91 10.90 18.28 -8.36
CA GLY A 91 11.10 19.27 -9.44
C GLY A 91 10.63 20.70 -9.13
N HIS A 92 9.92 20.92 -8.00
CA HIS A 92 9.29 22.19 -7.68
C HIS A 92 9.85 22.87 -6.43
N LYS A 93 10.73 22.22 -5.67
CA LYS A 93 11.38 22.87 -4.52
C LYS A 93 12.66 23.54 -4.97
N PRO A 94 12.97 24.74 -4.45
CA PRO A 94 14.28 25.30 -4.62
C PRO A 94 15.29 24.23 -4.24
N GLY A 95 16.13 23.87 -5.21
CA GLY A 95 17.05 22.73 -5.06
C GLY A 95 17.88 22.85 -3.80
N LEU A 96 18.34 21.71 -3.28
CA LEU A 96 19.40 21.66 -2.30
C LEU A 96 20.48 22.70 -2.67
N PRO A 97 21.13 23.39 -1.70
CA PRO A 97 22.11 24.42 -1.98
C PRO A 97 23.10 23.93 -3.03
N ARG A 98 22.98 24.47 -4.23
CA ARG A 98 23.94 24.19 -5.31
C ARG A 98 25.21 24.95 -5.00
N PRO A 99 26.40 24.38 -5.23
CA PRO A 99 27.56 25.21 -5.38
C PRO A 99 27.29 26.25 -6.48
N PRO A 100 27.75 27.50 -6.34
CA PRO A 100 27.52 28.54 -7.31
C PRO A 100 27.91 28.07 -8.72
N PRO A 101 27.15 28.44 -9.78
CA PRO A 101 27.45 28.03 -11.12
C PRO A 101 28.84 28.56 -11.49
N ASP A 102 29.72 27.67 -11.99
CA ASP A 102 30.97 28.08 -12.60
C ASP A 102 30.65 29.01 -13.77
N GLU A 103 31.20 30.21 -13.77
CA GLU A 103 31.16 31.10 -14.91
C GLU A 103 31.70 30.36 -16.13
N ARG A 104 30.94 30.43 -17.19
CA ARG A 104 31.23 29.78 -18.47
C ARG A 104 32.63 30.20 -18.98
N THR A 105 33.51 29.24 -19.04
CA THR A 105 34.61 29.27 -19.98
C THR A 105 34.66 27.95 -20.72
N ASP A 106 34.34 28.01 -21.99
CA ASP A 106 34.50 26.90 -22.93
C ASP A 106 35.98 26.49 -22.97
N CYS A 107 36.32 25.37 -22.34
CA CYS A 107 37.55 24.65 -22.61
C CYS A 107 37.37 23.18 -22.34
N ARG A 108 37.55 22.39 -23.37
CA ARG A 108 37.61 20.92 -23.33
C ARG A 108 38.69 20.46 -22.36
N GLY A 109 38.37 19.49 -21.49
CA GLY A 109 39.33 18.59 -20.86
C GLY A 109 39.59 18.83 -19.37
N SER A 110 39.30 17.83 -18.58
CA SER A 110 39.87 17.44 -17.27
C SER A 110 40.10 18.47 -16.11
N GLY A 111 39.50 19.64 -16.13
CA GLY A 111 39.77 20.68 -15.11
C GLY A 111 38.78 20.76 -13.90
N GLY A 112 37.65 20.12 -13.95
CA GLY A 112 36.58 20.28 -12.95
C GLY A 112 36.87 19.68 -11.55
N ALA A 113 37.69 18.67 -11.48
CA ALA A 113 38.07 18.04 -10.22
C ALA A 113 39.07 18.89 -9.40
N ARG A 114 39.99 19.57 -10.06
CA ARG A 114 41.00 20.40 -9.40
C ARG A 114 40.42 21.62 -8.68
N LYS A 115 39.42 22.31 -9.22
CA LYS A 115 38.84 23.50 -8.58
C LYS A 115 38.05 23.16 -7.30
N ARG A 116 37.47 21.96 -7.20
CA ARG A 116 36.79 21.50 -5.98
C ARG A 116 37.74 21.08 -4.86
N LEU A 117 38.92 20.58 -5.24
CA LEU A 117 39.99 20.20 -4.32
C LEU A 117 40.63 21.41 -3.64
N VAL A 118 40.82 22.53 -4.37
CA VAL A 118 41.33 23.77 -3.81
C VAL A 118 40.44 24.34 -2.70
N LYS A 119 39.11 24.15 -2.80
CA LYS A 119 38.17 24.60 -1.76
C LYS A 119 38.23 23.75 -0.48
N ALA A 120 38.55 22.46 -0.59
CA ALA A 120 38.79 21.61 0.56
C ALA A 120 40.10 21.96 1.31
N ARG A 121 41.15 22.41 0.57
CA ARG A 121 42.40 22.91 1.15
C ARG A 121 42.24 24.21 1.96
N SER A 122 41.34 25.09 1.52
CA SER A 122 41.06 26.35 2.24
C SER A 122 40.43 26.09 3.62
N LEU A 123 39.59 25.07 3.73
CA LEU A 123 38.96 24.70 5.01
C LEU A 123 39.92 24.12 6.05
N THR A 124 41.05 23.51 5.61
CA THR A 124 42.10 23.01 6.53
C THR A 124 42.96 24.15 7.13
N LEU A 125 43.06 25.27 6.44
CA LEU A 125 43.78 26.43 6.96
C LEU A 125 42.95 27.23 7.99
N GLU A 126 41.66 27.34 7.83
CA GLU A 126 40.76 28.05 8.78
C GLU A 126 40.73 27.42 10.16
N LEU A 127 40.89 26.09 10.26
CA LEU A 127 40.96 25.36 11.53
C LEU A 127 42.22 25.72 12.36
N CYS A 128 43.25 26.31 11.72
CA CYS A 128 44.50 26.65 12.39
C CYS A 128 44.52 28.09 12.93
N THR A 129 43.65 28.98 12.43
CA THR A 129 43.69 30.42 12.74
C THR A 129 42.68 30.86 13.80
N SER A 130 41.71 30.02 14.20
CA SER A 130 40.65 30.39 15.13
C SER A 130 41.00 30.19 16.61
N GLN A 131 42.29 29.97 16.97
CA GLN A 131 42.69 29.82 18.38
C GLN A 131 43.20 31.10 19.04
N HIS A 132 43.29 32.23 18.35
CA HIS A 132 43.67 33.51 18.96
C HIS A 132 42.86 34.67 18.37
N SER A 133 41.73 34.98 18.96
CA SER A 133 41.22 36.34 19.15
C SER A 133 39.94 36.29 19.99
N THR A 134 40.04 36.88 21.12
CA THR A 134 38.93 37.32 21.97
C THR A 134 38.25 38.51 21.31
N ASP A 135 36.95 38.55 21.45
CA ASP A 135 36.03 39.66 21.25
C ASP A 135 35.27 39.79 19.92
N SER A 136 34.01 40.00 20.19
CA SER A 136 32.91 40.47 19.34
C SER A 136 32.20 39.46 18.44
N SER A 137 30.99 39.12 18.90
CA SER A 137 29.91 38.43 18.20
C SER A 137 29.58 39.03 16.83
N PRO A 138 29.11 38.23 15.87
CA PRO A 138 27.67 38.11 15.76
C PRO A 138 27.14 36.70 15.38
N LEU A 139 26.00 36.39 15.96
CA LEU A 139 24.93 35.56 15.40
C LEU A 139 25.31 34.20 14.83
N SER A 140 25.54 33.27 15.70
CA SER A 140 25.34 31.83 15.45
C SER A 140 23.93 31.47 15.92
N CYS A 141 23.05 31.12 15.00
CA CYS A 141 21.78 30.50 15.34
C CYS A 141 22.02 29.02 15.69
N ASP A 142 22.48 28.78 16.92
CA ASP A 142 22.44 27.46 17.50
C ASP A 142 21.02 27.19 18.03
N LEU A 143 20.37 26.20 17.47
CA LEU A 143 19.12 25.64 17.99
C LEU A 143 19.42 24.95 19.34
N VAL A 144 19.49 25.73 20.40
CA VAL A 144 19.56 25.23 21.78
C VAL A 144 18.14 25.02 22.27
N ILE A 145 17.75 23.76 22.43
CA ILE A 145 16.52 23.40 23.13
C ILE A 145 16.78 23.58 24.63
N HIS A 146 16.28 24.68 25.21
CA HIS A 146 16.17 24.82 26.64
C HIS A 146 14.94 24.04 27.15
N MET A 147 15.17 22.90 27.78
CA MET A 147 14.22 22.32 28.70
C MET A 147 14.28 23.11 30.02
N ASN A 148 13.23 23.83 30.33
CA ASN A 148 13.02 24.43 31.64
C ASN A 148 12.20 23.46 32.51
N PRO A 149 12.70 23.04 33.66
CA PRO A 149 11.89 22.31 34.63
C PRO A 149 11.14 23.31 35.50
N LYS A 150 9.84 23.24 35.58
CA LYS A 150 9.06 23.80 36.65
C LYS A 150 8.40 22.72 37.46
N ASP A 151 8.78 22.75 38.66
CA ASP A 151 8.47 22.03 39.87
C ASP A 151 7.03 22.28 40.42
N PRO A 152 6.76 21.74 41.58
CA PRO A 152 5.92 20.56 41.84
C PRO A 152 4.82 20.87 42.87
N SER A 153 3.98 19.91 43.17
CA SER A 153 3.42 19.83 44.54
C SER A 153 2.74 18.50 44.84
N HIS A 154 3.18 17.96 46.01
CA HIS A 154 2.45 17.17 47.02
C HIS A 154 2.02 15.75 46.68
N THR A 155 2.15 14.77 47.46
CA THR A 155 2.59 14.48 48.86
C THR A 155 2.51 12.97 49.12
N HIS A 156 3.37 12.51 50.10
CA HIS A 156 3.23 11.37 51.06
C HIS A 156 3.54 9.94 50.55
N THR A 157 4.55 9.40 51.06
CA THR A 157 5.02 8.71 52.32
C THR A 157 5.13 7.20 52.15
N HIS A 158 6.21 6.61 52.37
CA HIS A 158 6.72 5.80 53.47
C HIS A 158 7.96 4.99 53.12
N THR A 159 9.03 5.36 53.82
CA THR A 159 10.04 4.57 54.56
C THR A 159 10.35 3.13 54.14
N HIS A 160 11.62 2.83 53.89
CA HIS A 160 12.46 2.05 54.78
C HIS A 160 13.95 2.20 54.45
N THR A 161 14.69 2.48 55.50
CA THR A 161 16.11 2.61 55.76
C THR A 161 16.90 1.33 55.49
N HIS A 162 18.10 1.45 54.90
CA HIS A 162 19.30 0.77 55.47
C HIS A 162 20.56 1.52 55.08
N THR A 163 21.20 2.04 56.09
CA THR A 163 22.49 2.68 56.18
C THR A 163 23.61 1.64 56.10
N HIS A 164 24.66 1.90 55.31
CA HIS A 164 26.01 1.48 55.63
C HIS A 164 27.01 2.56 55.22
N THR A 165 27.47 3.24 56.25
CA THR A 165 28.60 4.16 56.28
C THR A 165 29.91 3.37 56.30
N HIS A 166 30.81 3.64 55.34
CA HIS A 166 32.22 3.37 55.53
C HIS A 166 33.03 4.64 55.28
N THR A 167 33.42 5.25 56.35
CA THR A 167 34.43 6.29 56.42
C THR A 167 35.80 5.66 56.25
N HIS A 168 36.56 6.07 55.26
CA HIS A 168 38.02 5.89 55.25
C HIS A 168 38.72 7.24 55.20
N THR A 169 39.27 7.58 56.29
CA THR A 169 40.29 8.62 56.49
C THR A 169 41.56 8.24 55.75
N HIS A 170 42.00 9.05 54.80
CA HIS A 170 43.34 8.97 54.23
C HIS A 170 44.23 10.04 54.81
N THR A 171 45.18 9.57 55.56
CA THR A 171 46.38 10.27 56.03
C THR A 171 47.26 10.69 54.87
N LEU A 172 47.58 11.96 54.80
CA LEU A 172 48.58 12.54 53.90
C LEU A 172 49.96 11.98 54.22
N SER A 173 50.51 11.20 53.32
CA SER A 173 51.93 10.86 53.32
C SER A 173 52.63 11.60 52.20
N ARG A 174 53.55 12.48 52.54
CA ARG A 174 54.48 13.13 51.62
C ARG A 174 55.45 12.10 51.06
N CYS A 175 55.44 11.91 49.73
CA CYS A 175 56.53 11.22 49.04
C CYS A 175 57.18 12.13 48.00
N SER A 176 58.44 12.00 47.84
CA SER A 176 59.45 12.77 47.12
C SER A 176 59.26 12.70 45.57
N PRO A 177 59.88 13.64 44.82
CA PRO A 177 59.71 13.70 43.35
C PRO A 177 60.72 12.75 42.69
N GLY A 178 60.19 11.89 41.81
CA GLY A 178 61.06 11.11 40.95
C GLY A 178 60.48 9.78 40.47
N ASP A 179 59.30 9.79 39.85
CA ASP A 179 58.93 8.71 38.96
C ASP A 179 58.15 9.33 37.74
N ASN A 180 58.72 9.18 36.57
CA ASN A 180 58.05 9.50 35.28
C ASN A 180 56.86 8.54 35.13
N TYR A 181 55.69 8.90 35.65
CA TYR A 181 54.42 8.32 35.21
C TYR A 181 54.20 8.80 33.78
N ILE A 182 54.66 8.01 32.83
CA ILE A 182 54.19 8.15 31.44
C ILE A 182 52.71 7.87 31.52
N ASP A 183 51.88 8.92 31.35
CA ASP A 183 50.43 8.83 31.31
C ASP A 183 50.07 7.73 30.28
N ASP A 184 49.31 6.72 30.68
CA ASP A 184 48.92 5.57 29.83
C ASP A 184 48.31 6.05 28.50
N GLU A 185 47.65 7.21 28.52
CA GLU A 185 47.14 7.88 27.35
C GLU A 185 48.24 8.44 26.43
N SER A 186 49.31 8.96 26.99
CA SER A 186 50.47 9.43 26.22
C SER A 186 51.19 8.28 25.55
N LEU A 187 51.31 7.13 26.23
CA LEU A 187 51.89 5.91 25.69
C LEU A 187 51.00 5.35 24.56
N PHE A 188 49.69 5.30 24.79
CA PHE A 188 48.70 4.91 23.77
C PHE A 188 48.79 5.80 22.51
N TRP A 189 48.85 7.11 22.70
CA TRP A 189 49.01 8.04 21.60
C TRP A 189 50.27 7.77 20.77
N THR A 190 51.40 7.60 21.45
CA THR A 190 52.69 7.41 20.79
C THR A 190 52.77 6.07 20.05
N ASN A 191 52.19 5.02 20.60
CA ASN A 191 52.31 3.68 20.04
C ASN A 191 51.25 3.36 18.99
N ASN A 192 50.02 3.89 19.14
CA ASN A 192 48.89 3.47 18.32
C ASN A 192 48.37 4.56 17.36
N VAL A 193 48.39 5.83 17.79
CA VAL A 193 47.80 6.92 16.98
C VAL A 193 48.86 7.66 16.13
N LEU A 194 49.97 8.05 16.77
CA LEU A 194 50.99 8.87 16.10
C LEU A 194 51.59 8.22 14.85
N PRO A 195 51.93 6.92 14.83
CA PRO A 195 52.49 6.28 13.63
C PRO A 195 51.53 6.29 12.46
N VAL A 196 50.24 6.08 12.73
CA VAL A 196 49.20 6.11 11.71
C VAL A 196 49.02 7.53 11.14
N VAL A 197 49.02 8.54 12.02
CA VAL A 197 48.89 9.94 11.57
C VAL A 197 50.11 10.36 10.77
N GLN A 198 51.34 9.97 11.16
CA GLN A 198 52.57 10.22 10.40
C GLN A 198 52.53 9.55 9.03
N MET A 199 51.97 8.33 8.94
CA MET A 199 51.74 7.70 7.62
C MET A 199 50.77 8.52 6.77
N PHE A 200 49.65 9.01 7.35
CA PHE A 200 48.73 9.90 6.64
C PHE A 200 49.40 11.18 6.17
N GLU A 201 50.29 11.76 6.95
CA GLU A 201 51.05 13.00 6.60
C GLU A 201 52.14 12.77 5.54
N SER A 202 52.66 11.56 5.41
CA SER A 202 53.68 11.21 4.43
C SER A 202 53.20 11.23 3.00
N VAL A 203 51.90 11.15 2.76
CA VAL A 203 51.28 11.14 1.45
C VAL A 203 51.23 12.56 0.89
N ALA A 204 51.86 12.79 -0.25
CA ALA A 204 51.88 14.09 -0.90
C ALA A 204 50.48 14.46 -1.46
N PRO A 205 49.95 15.65 -1.16
CA PRO A 205 48.70 16.10 -1.72
C PRO A 205 48.78 16.33 -3.23
N GLY A 206 47.85 15.76 -3.98
CA GLY A 206 47.68 16.04 -5.44
C GLY A 206 48.53 15.20 -6.39
N GLY A 207 49.23 14.16 -5.90
CA GLY A 207 49.89 13.16 -6.75
C GLY A 207 48.94 11.99 -7.12
N THR A 208 49.24 11.31 -8.25
CA THR A 208 48.62 10.01 -8.54
C THR A 208 49.19 9.00 -7.55
N VAL A 209 48.33 8.53 -6.64
CA VAL A 209 48.67 7.55 -5.61
C VAL A 209 48.37 6.14 -6.17
N ALA A 210 49.32 5.20 -5.97
CA ALA A 210 49.13 3.82 -6.39
C ALA A 210 47.95 3.15 -5.65
N PRO A 211 47.20 2.27 -6.32
CA PRO A 211 46.05 1.57 -5.71
C PRO A 211 46.39 0.87 -4.39
N GLU A 212 47.58 0.26 -4.28
CA GLU A 212 48.06 -0.42 -3.08
C GLU A 212 48.23 0.55 -1.89
N THR A 213 48.63 1.77 -2.18
CA THR A 213 48.77 2.80 -1.13
C THR A 213 47.39 3.28 -0.67
N ILE A 214 46.43 3.42 -1.57
CA ILE A 214 45.04 3.74 -1.24
C ILE A 214 44.45 2.69 -0.32
N GLU A 215 44.66 1.42 -0.63
CA GLU A 215 44.17 0.31 0.20
C GLU A 215 44.81 0.30 1.59
N ARG A 216 46.12 0.47 1.67
CA ARG A 216 46.84 0.60 2.97
C ARG A 216 46.31 1.77 3.80
N LEU A 217 45.99 2.90 3.19
CA LEU A 217 45.41 4.05 3.89
C LEU A 217 44.01 3.73 4.40
N ARG A 218 43.23 3.00 3.59
CA ARG A 218 41.87 2.53 3.99
C ARG A 218 41.92 1.59 5.18
N GLU A 219 42.82 0.61 5.14
CA GLU A 219 43.05 -0.32 6.28
C GLU A 219 43.48 0.45 7.52
N ALA A 220 44.44 1.34 7.39
CA ALA A 220 44.91 2.15 8.52
C ALA A 220 43.82 3.04 9.14
N CYS A 221 42.88 3.55 8.33
CA CYS A 221 41.71 4.30 8.83
C CYS A 221 40.78 3.37 9.65
N ARG A 222 40.53 2.13 9.18
CA ARG A 222 39.73 1.14 9.92
C ARG A 222 40.40 0.70 11.21
N ASP A 223 41.68 0.41 11.16
CA ASP A 223 42.43 0.00 12.33
C ASP A 223 42.43 1.11 13.38
N LEU A 224 42.69 2.35 12.98
CA LEU A 224 42.63 3.48 13.89
C LEU A 224 41.21 3.65 14.51
N TYR A 225 40.16 3.50 13.69
CA TYR A 225 38.78 3.52 14.19
C TYR A 225 38.54 2.43 15.25
N ASN A 226 38.93 1.19 14.96
CA ASN A 226 38.75 0.06 15.87
C ASN A 226 39.52 0.25 17.17
N VAL A 227 40.76 0.65 17.09
CA VAL A 227 41.61 0.90 18.27
C VAL A 227 41.05 2.04 19.13
N LEU A 228 40.54 3.10 18.55
CA LEU A 228 39.89 4.21 19.26
C LEU A 228 38.57 3.78 19.89
N LEU A 229 37.80 2.92 19.21
CA LEU A 229 36.55 2.36 19.71
C LEU A 229 36.79 1.47 20.92
N GLU A 230 37.71 0.53 20.82
CA GLU A 230 38.08 -0.39 21.92
C GLU A 230 38.57 0.33 23.19
N LYS A 231 39.29 1.43 23.01
CA LYS A 231 39.78 2.25 24.13
C LYS A 231 38.75 3.29 24.63
N GLY A 232 37.57 3.37 23.98
CA GLY A 232 36.54 4.36 24.32
C GLY A 232 36.98 5.81 24.10
N MET A 233 37.90 6.04 23.16
CA MET A 233 38.51 7.34 22.87
C MET A 233 37.88 8.04 21.65
N LEU A 234 36.77 7.56 21.13
CA LEU A 234 36.02 8.23 20.06
C LEU A 234 35.40 9.55 20.57
N GLY A 235 35.03 10.39 19.59
CA GLY A 235 34.39 11.67 19.87
C GLY A 235 35.35 12.72 20.44
N LYS A 236 34.84 13.54 21.33
CA LYS A 236 35.60 14.62 22.03
C LYS A 236 36.61 14.12 23.07
N ARG A 237 36.60 12.81 23.35
CA ARG A 237 37.49 12.20 24.35
C ARG A 237 38.91 12.08 23.86
N LEU A 238 39.15 12.04 22.52
CA LEU A 238 40.50 11.94 21.99
C LEU A 238 41.28 13.25 22.19
N LYS A 239 42.29 13.25 23.05
CA LYS A 239 43.23 14.36 23.12
C LYS A 239 43.95 14.52 21.80
N ARG A 240 44.30 15.77 21.40
CA ARG A 240 44.93 16.11 20.10
C ARG A 240 44.07 15.74 18.90
N ARG A 241 42.75 15.63 19.07
CA ARG A 241 41.76 15.33 17.99
C ARG A 241 41.95 16.21 16.74
N SER A 242 42.22 17.50 16.93
CA SER A 242 42.43 18.45 15.83
C SER A 242 43.64 18.10 14.94
N TYR A 243 44.67 17.46 15.52
CA TYR A 243 45.85 17.01 14.76
C TYR A 243 45.46 15.82 13.84
N VAL A 244 44.73 14.84 14.38
CA VAL A 244 44.23 13.70 13.60
C VAL A 244 43.30 14.17 12.49
N LEU A 245 42.33 15.01 12.81
CA LEU A 245 41.37 15.55 11.82
C LEU A 245 42.06 16.27 10.66
N ARG A 246 43.12 17.04 10.95
CA ARG A 246 43.90 17.74 9.91
C ARG A 246 44.55 16.76 8.93
N ALA A 247 45.11 15.67 9.41
CA ALA A 247 45.70 14.64 8.55
C ALA A 247 44.62 13.94 7.71
N LEU A 248 43.48 13.60 8.32
CA LEU A 248 42.36 12.95 7.60
C LEU A 248 41.76 13.83 6.49
N PHE A 249 41.53 15.12 6.76
CA PHE A 249 41.00 16.04 5.74
C PHE A 249 41.91 16.22 4.52
N ARG A 250 43.22 16.11 4.70
CA ARG A 250 44.19 16.14 3.58
C ARG A 250 44.03 14.96 2.63
N LEU A 251 43.67 13.79 3.14
CA LEU A 251 43.53 12.56 2.36
C LEU A 251 42.27 12.55 1.46
N ILE A 252 41.26 13.35 1.77
CA ILE A 252 40.04 13.49 0.95
C ILE A 252 40.39 13.98 -0.47
N ASP A 253 41.44 14.72 -0.62
CA ASP A 253 41.91 15.23 -1.92
C ASP A 253 42.42 14.12 -2.86
N LEU A 254 42.69 12.92 -2.39
CA LEU A 254 43.09 11.76 -3.20
C LEU A 254 41.99 11.20 -4.10
N GLY A 255 40.73 11.54 -3.85
CA GLY A 255 39.59 11.30 -4.75
C GLY A 255 39.11 9.85 -4.88
N SER A 256 39.58 8.91 -4.03
CA SER A 256 39.13 7.52 -3.99
C SER A 256 37.86 7.38 -3.17
N ASP A 257 36.75 6.89 -3.76
CA ASP A 257 35.48 6.70 -3.04
C ASP A 257 35.58 5.70 -1.87
N PRO A 258 36.29 4.53 -1.99
CA PRO A 258 36.47 3.62 -0.86
C PRO A 258 37.28 4.25 0.29
N LEU A 259 38.34 4.98 -0.01
CA LEU A 259 39.13 5.68 1.02
C LEU A 259 38.31 6.81 1.64
N ASN A 260 37.61 7.60 0.82
CA ASN A 260 36.78 8.70 1.30
C ASN A 260 35.66 8.24 2.22
N LEU A 261 35.10 7.02 2.02
CA LEU A 261 34.10 6.47 2.93
C LEU A 261 34.70 6.11 4.28
N ALA A 262 35.87 5.44 4.30
CA ALA A 262 36.57 5.11 5.55
C ALA A 262 37.02 6.37 6.31
N LEU A 263 37.49 7.40 5.58
CA LEU A 263 37.80 8.72 6.16
C LEU A 263 36.55 9.38 6.75
N ALA A 264 35.43 9.37 6.01
CA ALA A 264 34.17 9.94 6.50
C ALA A 264 33.70 9.25 7.77
N GLN A 265 33.78 7.92 7.83
CA GLN A 265 33.45 7.13 9.02
C GLN A 265 34.28 7.55 10.25
N LEU A 266 35.61 7.62 10.10
CA LEU A 266 36.49 8.00 11.20
C LEU A 266 36.27 9.46 11.62
N ILE A 267 36.07 10.38 10.66
CA ILE A 267 35.81 11.80 10.92
C ILE A 267 34.46 11.99 11.65
N LEU A 268 33.41 11.28 11.24
CA LEU A 268 32.12 11.31 11.93
C LEU A 268 32.23 10.75 13.35
N ALA A 269 32.94 9.64 13.52
CA ALA A 269 33.19 9.03 14.83
C ALA A 269 34.01 9.93 15.78
N LEU A 270 34.75 10.90 15.23
CA LEU A 270 35.42 11.94 15.99
C LEU A 270 34.54 13.16 16.30
N GLU A 271 33.24 13.11 16.04
CA GLU A 271 32.22 14.14 16.35
C GLU A 271 32.55 15.55 15.83
N VAL A 272 32.84 15.68 14.55
CA VAL A 272 32.98 17.00 13.94
C VAL A 272 31.67 17.78 13.92
N SER A 273 31.71 19.09 13.89
CA SER A 273 30.52 19.96 13.92
C SER A 273 30.60 21.07 12.86
N GLY A 274 29.50 21.80 12.71
CA GLY A 274 29.39 22.95 11.79
C GLY A 274 29.69 22.59 10.34
N ASN A 275 30.45 23.43 9.65
CA ASN A 275 30.78 23.26 8.23
C ASN A 275 31.54 21.97 7.92
N ASN A 276 32.37 21.48 8.85
CA ASN A 276 33.10 20.23 8.67
C ASN A 276 32.13 19.04 8.63
N LEU A 277 31.18 18.98 9.55
CA LEU A 277 30.11 17.96 9.56
C LEU A 277 29.34 18.00 8.24
N LEU A 278 28.88 19.18 7.85
CA LEU A 278 28.14 19.37 6.59
C LEU A 278 28.92 18.88 5.37
N ASN A 279 30.22 19.18 5.31
CA ASN A 279 31.06 18.77 4.16
C ASN A 279 31.25 17.24 4.14
N ILE A 280 31.39 16.58 5.29
CA ILE A 280 31.49 15.12 5.36
C ILE A 280 30.17 14.47 4.97
N CYS A 281 29.03 14.97 5.45
CA CYS A 281 27.71 14.49 5.03
C CYS A 281 27.50 14.66 3.49
N LYS A 282 27.94 15.78 2.92
CA LYS A 282 27.96 15.99 1.46
C LYS A 282 28.86 15.00 0.73
N LEU A 283 30.00 14.64 1.30
CA LEU A 283 30.92 13.63 0.75
C LEU A 283 30.26 12.24 0.74
N VAL A 284 29.72 11.80 1.87
CA VAL A 284 29.00 10.51 1.96
C VAL A 284 27.84 10.49 0.97
N PHE A 285 27.07 11.57 0.89
CA PHE A 285 25.98 11.69 -0.08
C PHE A 285 26.48 11.59 -1.54
N LYS A 286 27.61 12.19 -1.87
CA LYS A 286 28.24 12.08 -3.20
C LYS A 286 28.59 10.62 -3.52
N ILE A 287 29.17 9.89 -2.55
CA ILE A 287 29.55 8.47 -2.70
C ILE A 287 28.30 7.61 -2.88
N SER A 288 27.26 7.81 -2.06
CA SER A 288 26.01 7.05 -2.12
C SER A 288 25.19 7.27 -3.40
N ARG A 289 25.49 8.30 -4.19
CA ARG A 289 24.83 8.54 -5.48
C ARG A 289 25.12 7.47 -6.53
N SER A 290 26.26 6.80 -6.43
CA SER A 290 26.64 5.74 -7.36
C SER A 290 26.23 4.38 -6.81
N SER A 291 25.37 3.67 -7.54
CA SER A 291 25.00 2.29 -7.20
C SER A 291 26.18 1.33 -7.22
N ARG A 292 27.27 1.69 -7.95
CA ARG A 292 28.52 0.93 -7.95
C ARG A 292 29.22 0.94 -6.59
N ASN A 293 28.90 1.90 -5.73
CA ASN A 293 29.48 2.05 -4.40
C ASN A 293 28.64 1.37 -3.29
N ASP A 294 27.50 0.76 -3.64
CA ASP A 294 26.61 0.17 -2.65
C ASP A 294 27.27 -0.90 -1.78
N PHE A 295 28.15 -1.71 -2.36
CA PHE A 295 28.90 -2.73 -1.63
C PHE A 295 29.83 -2.14 -0.55
N LEU A 296 30.27 -0.90 -0.70
CA LEU A 296 31.11 -0.23 0.29
C LEU A 296 30.38 0.03 1.62
N PHE A 297 29.04 0.16 1.55
CA PHE A 297 28.20 0.44 2.72
C PHE A 297 27.73 -0.82 3.45
N GLN A 298 27.96 -2.01 2.91
CA GLN A 298 27.48 -3.26 3.52
C GLN A 298 28.26 -3.61 4.80
N ASP A 299 29.57 -3.44 4.76
CA ASP A 299 30.49 -3.83 5.85
C ASP A 299 31.05 -2.63 6.62
N ASP A 300 30.62 -1.41 6.30
CA ASP A 300 31.15 -0.18 6.88
C ASP A 300 30.20 0.39 7.93
N PRO A 301 30.67 0.70 9.14
CA PRO A 301 29.84 1.26 10.22
C PRO A 301 29.39 2.71 9.98
N VAL A 302 29.63 3.29 8.82
CA VAL A 302 29.19 4.66 8.48
C VAL A 302 27.66 4.82 8.60
N ILE A 303 26.88 3.76 8.33
CA ILE A 303 25.43 3.80 8.48
C ILE A 303 25.04 4.06 9.94
N ASP A 304 25.72 3.44 10.90
CA ASP A 304 25.49 3.68 12.34
C ASP A 304 25.77 5.12 12.72
N SER A 305 26.87 5.68 12.20
CA SER A 305 27.21 7.09 12.41
C SER A 305 26.17 8.05 11.81
N LEU A 306 25.63 7.73 10.62
CA LEU A 306 24.56 8.52 10.01
C LEU A 306 23.27 8.45 10.81
N LEU A 307 22.90 7.27 11.31
CA LEU A 307 21.68 7.08 12.13
C LEU A 307 21.81 7.81 13.48
N SER A 308 22.96 7.70 14.13
CA SER A 308 23.25 8.43 15.37
C SER A 308 23.17 9.94 15.18
N LEU A 309 23.70 10.45 14.06
CA LEU A 309 23.64 11.88 13.73
C LEU A 309 22.22 12.38 13.48
N ILE A 310 21.35 11.56 12.88
CA ILE A 310 19.94 11.88 12.68
C ILE A 310 19.17 11.88 14.00
N ASP A 311 19.52 10.97 14.91
CA ASP A 311 18.87 10.88 16.23
C ASP A 311 19.35 11.98 17.20
N ASP A 312 20.53 12.56 16.97
CA ASP A 312 21.05 13.69 17.74
C ASP A 312 20.31 15.00 17.42
N CYS A 313 19.69 15.59 18.44
CA CYS A 313 18.93 16.84 18.33
C CYS A 313 19.81 18.07 18.01
N ASN A 314 21.12 17.99 18.18
CA ASN A 314 22.05 19.12 18.02
C ASN A 314 22.65 19.21 16.61
N SER A 315 22.34 18.27 15.73
CA SER A 315 22.88 18.26 14.39
C SER A 315 22.22 19.32 13.51
N GLY A 316 23.03 20.15 12.84
CA GLY A 316 22.52 21.20 11.93
C GLY A 316 21.63 20.64 10.83
N GLY A 317 20.51 21.30 10.52
CA GLY A 317 19.47 20.82 9.61
C GLY A 317 19.98 20.44 8.20
N GLU A 318 20.96 21.17 7.64
CA GLU A 318 21.54 20.81 6.35
C GLU A 318 22.36 19.50 6.41
N ALA A 319 23.07 19.22 7.51
CA ALA A 319 23.78 17.96 7.66
C ALA A 319 22.83 16.78 7.70
N VAL A 320 21.76 16.89 8.49
CA VAL A 320 20.68 15.89 8.54
C VAL A 320 20.04 15.66 7.18
N LEU A 321 19.84 16.73 6.39
CA LEU A 321 19.31 16.63 5.02
C LEU A 321 20.18 15.74 4.12
N TYR A 322 21.50 15.92 4.15
CA TYR A 322 22.41 15.09 3.35
C TYR A 322 22.53 13.66 3.90
N CYS A 323 22.47 13.46 5.22
CA CYS A 323 22.41 12.15 5.82
C CYS A 323 21.16 11.38 5.37
N MET A 324 20.00 11.99 5.50
CA MET A 324 18.74 11.40 5.03
C MET A 324 18.74 11.15 3.53
N GLY A 325 19.33 12.06 2.76
CA GLY A 325 19.53 11.89 1.31
C GLY A 325 20.39 10.65 0.99
N SER A 326 21.46 10.40 1.77
CA SER A 326 22.28 9.18 1.63
C SER A 326 21.48 7.93 1.94
N LEU A 327 20.84 7.89 3.11
CA LEU A 327 20.06 6.73 3.56
C LEU A 327 18.87 6.43 2.62
N LYS A 328 18.22 7.46 2.09
CA LYS A 328 17.19 7.30 1.06
C LYS A 328 17.75 6.64 -0.20
N LEU A 329 18.95 6.99 -0.64
CA LEU A 329 19.57 6.36 -1.80
C LEU A 329 19.93 4.89 -1.50
N LEU A 330 20.48 4.62 -0.32
CA LEU A 330 20.84 3.27 0.11
C LEU A 330 19.60 2.38 0.30
N SER A 331 18.50 2.91 0.80
CA SER A 331 17.23 2.18 0.95
C SER A 331 16.62 1.67 -0.37
N GLY A 332 17.11 2.16 -1.51
CA GLY A 332 16.73 1.65 -2.83
C GLY A 332 17.43 0.34 -3.24
N ASN A 333 18.41 -0.12 -2.47
CA ASN A 333 19.08 -1.41 -2.67
C ASN A 333 18.55 -2.42 -1.65
N SER A 334 18.10 -3.60 -2.11
CA SER A 334 17.44 -4.59 -1.25
C SER A 334 18.30 -5.11 -0.10
N SER A 335 19.61 -5.30 -0.32
CA SER A 335 20.54 -5.76 0.72
C SER A 335 20.76 -4.68 1.77
N LEU A 336 20.98 -3.42 1.33
CA LEU A 336 21.15 -2.28 2.23
C LEU A 336 19.85 -1.91 2.95
N ALA A 337 18.69 -2.10 2.32
CA ALA A 337 17.41 -1.89 2.97
C ALA A 337 17.17 -2.87 4.13
N ARG A 338 17.57 -4.14 3.99
CA ARG A 338 17.55 -5.11 5.10
C ARG A 338 18.51 -4.69 6.22
N LEU A 339 19.74 -4.30 5.86
CA LEU A 339 20.71 -3.78 6.84
C LEU A 339 20.16 -2.55 7.60
N LEU A 340 19.47 -1.64 6.89
CA LEU A 340 18.82 -0.48 7.51
C LEU A 340 17.67 -0.91 8.44
N LEU A 341 16.91 -1.94 8.06
CA LEU A 341 15.85 -2.49 8.91
C LEU A 341 16.43 -3.09 10.20
N ASP A 342 17.52 -3.85 10.11
CA ASP A 342 18.22 -4.45 11.27
C ASP A 342 18.81 -3.39 12.22
N LYS A 343 19.03 -2.18 11.71
CA LYS A 343 19.57 -1.02 12.48
C LYS A 343 18.49 -0.03 12.94
N ASP A 344 17.24 -0.45 13.05
CA ASP A 344 16.12 0.37 13.52
C ASP A 344 15.89 1.69 12.75
N PHE A 345 16.27 1.74 11.48
CA PHE A 345 16.14 2.92 10.63
C PHE A 345 14.73 3.49 10.58
N ILE A 346 13.69 2.64 10.60
CA ILE A 346 12.28 3.06 10.58
C ILE A 346 11.97 3.85 11.85
N ALA A 347 12.35 3.35 13.02
CA ALA A 347 12.13 4.02 14.29
C ALA A 347 12.83 5.40 14.36
N VAL A 348 14.11 5.46 13.94
CA VAL A 348 14.87 6.71 13.87
C VAL A 348 14.20 7.71 12.92
N SER A 349 13.77 7.26 11.75
CA SER A 349 13.12 8.10 10.74
C SER A 349 11.77 8.65 11.21
N LEU A 350 10.96 7.85 11.92
CA LEU A 350 9.68 8.28 12.46
C LEU A 350 9.87 9.27 13.62
N ARG A 351 10.81 9.02 14.54
CA ARG A 351 11.16 10.01 15.58
C ARG A 351 11.64 11.35 15.00
N LEU A 352 12.47 11.30 13.95
CA LEU A 352 12.85 12.52 13.22
C LEU A 352 11.63 13.23 12.62
N SER A 353 10.72 12.49 12.00
CA SER A 353 9.49 13.05 11.41
C SER A 353 8.63 13.75 12.47
N GLU A 354 8.44 13.14 13.61
CA GLU A 354 7.68 13.69 14.73
C GLU A 354 8.31 15.00 15.24
N ARG A 355 9.63 15.01 15.46
CA ARG A 355 10.36 16.23 15.84
C ARG A 355 10.18 17.35 14.81
N LEU A 356 10.29 17.05 13.51
CA LEU A 356 10.14 18.06 12.45
C LEU A 356 8.72 18.63 12.37
N VAL A 357 7.69 17.84 12.68
CA VAL A 357 6.30 18.33 12.79
C VAL A 357 6.17 19.29 13.97
N GLN A 358 6.73 18.98 15.14
CA GLN A 358 6.69 19.84 16.33
C GLN A 358 7.40 21.20 16.10
N PHE A 359 8.55 21.20 15.41
CA PHE A 359 9.26 22.43 15.06
C PHE A 359 8.54 23.28 14.00
N SER A 360 7.68 22.69 13.21
CA SER A 360 6.90 23.42 12.21
C SER A 360 5.66 24.11 12.77
N ASP A 361 5.40 24.04 14.05
CA ASP A 361 4.26 24.70 14.69
C ASP A 361 4.55 26.18 14.96
N PRO A 362 3.87 27.12 14.29
CA PRO A 362 4.09 28.56 14.47
C PRO A 362 3.74 29.07 15.87
N THR A 363 3.00 28.29 16.66
CA THR A 363 2.63 28.66 18.03
C THR A 363 3.74 28.39 19.03
N THR A 364 4.65 27.48 18.73
CA THR A 364 5.72 27.04 19.66
C THR A 364 7.06 27.71 19.41
N CYS A 365 7.35 28.14 18.19
CA CYS A 365 8.61 28.80 17.85
C CYS A 365 8.44 29.74 16.64
N PRO A 366 8.73 31.04 16.75
CA PRO A 366 8.87 31.92 15.57
C PRO A 366 10.18 31.58 14.86
N THR A 367 10.18 30.50 14.09
CA THR A 367 11.36 30.07 13.35
C THR A 367 11.48 30.83 12.05
N ASP A 368 12.73 31.05 11.62
CA ASP A 368 13.08 31.70 10.35
C ASP A 368 12.55 30.87 9.17
N HIS A 369 12.13 31.52 8.11
CA HIS A 369 11.62 30.92 6.87
C HIS A 369 12.57 29.87 6.28
N HIS A 370 13.87 30.04 6.49
CA HIS A 370 14.90 29.10 6.05
C HIS A 370 14.81 27.74 6.77
N THR A 371 14.54 27.75 8.07
CA THR A 371 14.41 26.52 8.90
C THR A 371 13.20 25.68 8.47
N HIS A 372 12.08 26.31 8.17
CA HIS A 372 10.89 25.63 7.63
C HIS A 372 11.18 24.98 6.27
N THR A 373 11.92 25.66 5.40
CA THR A 373 12.27 25.13 4.08
C THR A 373 13.17 23.90 4.19
N VAL A 374 14.16 23.92 5.07
CA VAL A 374 15.06 22.77 5.31
C VAL A 374 14.30 21.61 5.91
N ALA A 375 13.42 21.85 6.90
CA ALA A 375 12.58 20.80 7.50
C ALA A 375 11.69 20.09 6.45
N GLY A 376 11.05 20.84 5.56
CA GLY A 376 10.29 20.27 4.44
C GLY A 376 11.15 19.41 3.53
N HIS A 377 12.38 19.86 3.18
CA HIS A 377 13.30 19.06 2.37
C HIS A 377 13.75 17.77 3.08
N ILE A 378 13.96 17.81 4.40
CA ILE A 378 14.28 16.59 5.18
C ILE A 378 13.10 15.65 5.16
N LEU A 379 11.87 16.12 5.42
CA LEU A 379 10.67 15.29 5.41
C LEU A 379 10.46 14.57 4.08
N VAL A 380 10.78 15.22 2.96
CA VAL A 380 10.73 14.56 1.66
C VAL A 380 11.73 13.41 1.56
N GLN A 381 12.96 13.56 2.06
CA GLN A 381 13.94 12.47 2.05
C GLN A 381 13.49 11.34 2.99
N VAL A 382 13.04 11.66 4.20
CA VAL A 382 12.52 10.71 5.18
C VAL A 382 11.36 9.90 4.60
N THR A 383 10.32 10.58 4.12
CA THR A 383 9.13 9.92 3.56
C THR A 383 9.45 9.11 2.30
N SER A 384 10.41 9.56 1.47
CA SER A 384 10.89 8.78 0.33
C SER A 384 11.65 7.52 0.76
N ALA A 385 12.44 7.58 1.82
CA ALA A 385 13.15 6.41 2.36
C ALA A 385 12.17 5.42 3.00
N LEU A 386 11.25 5.91 3.84
CA LEU A 386 10.18 5.07 4.44
C LEU A 386 9.31 4.40 3.37
N ARG A 387 9.03 5.11 2.26
CA ARG A 387 8.31 4.52 1.12
C ARG A 387 9.06 3.35 0.50
N ASN A 388 10.40 3.44 0.37
CA ASN A 388 11.22 2.33 -0.09
C ASN A 388 11.20 1.17 0.91
N MET A 389 11.24 1.46 2.22
CA MET A 389 11.14 0.44 3.26
C MET A 389 9.78 -0.27 3.27
N ALA A 390 8.69 0.44 2.95
CA ALA A 390 7.35 -0.13 2.89
C ALA A 390 7.15 -1.18 1.77
N ASP A 391 8.11 -1.35 0.87
CA ASP A 391 8.10 -2.42 -0.14
C ASP A 391 8.49 -3.79 0.43
N PHE A 392 9.16 -3.81 1.60
CA PHE A 392 9.63 -5.04 2.21
C PHE A 392 8.61 -5.59 3.22
N PRO A 393 8.13 -6.83 3.05
CA PRO A 393 7.21 -7.45 4.01
C PRO A 393 7.76 -7.48 5.43
N GLU A 394 9.06 -7.67 5.58
CA GLU A 394 9.78 -7.76 6.85
C GLU A 394 9.76 -6.43 7.65
N SER A 395 9.52 -5.32 6.98
CA SER A 395 9.47 -3.98 7.61
C SER A 395 8.16 -3.70 8.36
N ARG A 396 7.09 -4.43 8.07
CA ARG A 396 5.74 -4.18 8.62
C ARG A 396 5.67 -4.18 10.15
N PRO A 397 6.27 -5.16 10.86
CA PRO A 397 6.28 -5.12 12.33
C PRO A 397 6.91 -3.85 12.88
N SER A 398 8.03 -3.40 12.29
CA SER A 398 8.71 -2.17 12.71
C SER A 398 7.86 -0.92 12.44
N PHE A 399 7.13 -0.86 11.34
CA PHE A 399 6.18 0.22 11.09
C PHE A 399 5.06 0.26 12.14
N LEU A 400 4.46 -0.89 12.45
CA LEU A 400 3.35 -0.98 13.39
C LEU A 400 3.77 -0.69 14.83
N SER A 401 4.94 -1.19 15.25
CA SER A 401 5.45 -0.96 16.61
C SER A 401 5.86 0.50 16.89
N ASN A 402 6.06 1.31 15.84
CA ASN A 402 6.45 2.71 15.95
C ASN A 402 5.33 3.69 15.55
N ASP A 403 4.07 3.29 15.62
CA ASP A 403 2.88 4.12 15.36
C ASP A 403 2.93 4.93 14.05
N VAL A 404 3.36 4.29 12.97
CA VAL A 404 3.59 4.91 11.67
C VAL A 404 2.40 5.75 11.17
N PHE A 405 1.18 5.28 11.39
CA PHE A 405 0.01 5.91 10.82
C PHE A 405 -0.32 7.25 11.49
N SER A 406 -0.27 7.33 12.80
CA SER A 406 -0.51 8.58 13.54
C SER A 406 0.58 9.63 13.22
N ILE A 407 1.84 9.22 13.21
CA ILE A 407 2.97 10.11 12.90
C ILE A 407 2.87 10.63 11.47
N LEU A 408 2.64 9.75 10.49
CA LEU A 408 2.55 10.16 9.09
C LEU A 408 1.26 10.93 8.78
N CYS A 409 0.15 10.69 9.47
CA CYS A 409 -1.02 11.57 9.40
C CYS A 409 -0.68 12.99 9.90
N ALA A 410 0.02 13.12 11.02
CA ALA A 410 0.45 14.43 11.52
C ALA A 410 1.41 15.14 10.54
N VAL A 411 2.36 14.41 9.94
CA VAL A 411 3.24 14.94 8.89
C VAL A 411 2.43 15.45 7.70
N MET A 412 1.49 14.65 7.21
CA MET A 412 0.68 14.97 6.04
C MET A 412 -0.27 16.12 6.32
N ASP A 413 -0.89 16.18 7.50
CA ASP A 413 -1.78 17.24 7.90
C ASP A 413 -1.05 18.59 8.00
N ARG A 414 0.15 18.59 8.57
CA ARG A 414 0.98 19.79 8.69
C ARG A 414 1.53 20.28 7.35
N HIS A 415 1.78 19.38 6.41
CA HIS A 415 2.40 19.68 5.14
C HIS A 415 1.46 19.44 3.94
N GLN A 416 0.16 19.75 4.09
CA GLN A 416 -0.85 19.54 3.03
C GLN A 416 -0.53 20.28 1.72
N GLU A 417 0.19 21.41 1.77
CA GLU A 417 0.62 22.16 0.58
C GLU A 417 1.79 21.50 -0.14
N ASP A 418 2.54 20.66 0.56
CA ASP A 418 3.70 19.99 0.01
C ASP A 418 3.28 18.69 -0.70
N GLN A 419 3.10 18.78 -2.02
CA GLN A 419 2.63 17.68 -2.84
C GLN A 419 3.56 16.45 -2.77
N ASP A 420 4.85 16.64 -2.57
CA ASP A 420 5.81 15.55 -2.55
C ASP A 420 5.80 14.79 -1.24
N VAL A 421 5.66 15.50 -0.12
CA VAL A 421 5.42 14.86 1.19
C VAL A 421 4.11 14.09 1.14
N CYS A 422 3.03 14.74 0.69
CA CYS A 422 1.72 14.10 0.58
C CYS A 422 1.75 12.86 -0.33
N LEU A 423 2.42 12.95 -1.48
CA LEU A 423 2.55 11.83 -2.41
C LEU A 423 3.36 10.67 -1.81
N ASN A 424 4.49 10.94 -1.16
CA ASN A 424 5.29 9.89 -0.53
C ASN A 424 4.51 9.19 0.58
N VAL A 425 3.87 9.95 1.46
CA VAL A 425 3.07 9.39 2.56
C VAL A 425 1.88 8.59 2.03
N SER A 426 1.16 9.11 1.03
CA SER A 426 0.05 8.37 0.42
C SER A 426 0.50 7.05 -0.24
N ARG A 427 1.71 7.01 -0.79
CA ARG A 427 2.33 5.77 -1.30
C ARG A 427 2.63 4.78 -0.18
N ILE A 428 3.12 5.24 0.98
CA ILE A 428 3.32 4.37 2.15
C ILE A 428 1.97 3.80 2.59
N PHE A 429 0.94 4.63 2.75
CA PHE A 429 -0.39 4.18 3.15
C PHE A 429 -0.99 3.19 2.15
N SER A 430 -0.87 3.45 0.85
CA SER A 430 -1.39 2.55 -0.18
C SER A 430 -0.70 1.18 -0.15
N LYS A 431 0.62 1.12 0.09
CA LYS A 431 1.36 -0.12 0.23
C LYS A 431 0.97 -0.88 1.50
N LEU A 432 0.99 -0.22 2.66
CA LEU A 432 0.69 -0.84 3.95
C LEU A 432 -0.79 -1.25 4.06
N SER A 433 -1.74 -0.47 3.53
CA SER A 433 -3.17 -0.82 3.55
C SER A 433 -3.53 -2.09 2.76
N SER A 434 -2.62 -2.59 1.92
CA SER A 434 -2.79 -3.88 1.23
C SER A 434 -2.66 -5.09 2.18
N TYR A 435 -2.12 -4.90 3.38
CA TYR A 435 -1.93 -5.96 4.37
C TYR A 435 -2.95 -5.85 5.51
N ALA A 436 -3.49 -7.00 5.90
CA ALA A 436 -4.61 -7.06 6.85
C ALA A 436 -4.29 -6.42 8.20
N GLU A 437 -3.12 -6.72 8.75
CA GLU A 437 -2.64 -6.20 10.03
C GLU A 437 -2.46 -4.67 10.01
N CYS A 438 -1.85 -4.15 8.95
CA CYS A 438 -1.66 -2.71 8.78
C CYS A 438 -2.99 -1.98 8.53
N CYS A 439 -3.84 -2.57 7.69
CA CYS A 439 -5.16 -2.02 7.39
C CYS A 439 -6.02 -1.91 8.66
N SER A 440 -6.00 -2.91 9.53
CA SER A 440 -6.75 -2.89 10.79
C SER A 440 -6.33 -1.74 11.72
N VAL A 441 -5.03 -1.46 11.81
CA VAL A 441 -4.53 -0.34 12.61
C VAL A 441 -4.89 1.00 11.97
N LEU A 442 -4.77 1.11 10.64
CA LEU A 442 -5.11 2.35 9.91
C LEU A 442 -6.61 2.68 10.01
N VAL A 443 -7.50 1.68 10.05
CA VAL A 443 -8.95 1.88 10.27
C VAL A 443 -9.22 2.61 11.59
N GLU A 444 -8.46 2.28 12.63
CA GLU A 444 -8.63 2.87 13.97
C GLU A 444 -7.87 4.19 14.16
N THR A 445 -7.02 4.60 13.20
CA THR A 445 -6.21 5.81 13.31
C THR A 445 -7.10 7.06 13.28
N PRO A 446 -7.07 7.91 14.31
CA PRO A 446 -7.88 9.11 14.36
C PRO A 446 -7.57 10.07 13.20
N SER A 447 -8.59 10.75 12.70
CA SER A 447 -8.48 11.82 11.69
C SER A 447 -7.98 11.40 10.30
N CYS A 448 -7.60 10.14 10.05
CA CYS A 448 -7.06 9.73 8.75
C CYS A 448 -8.08 9.92 7.62
N TYR A 449 -9.34 9.63 7.85
CA TYR A 449 -10.41 9.77 6.84
C TYR A 449 -10.64 11.23 6.46
N ARG A 450 -10.80 12.12 7.46
CA ARG A 450 -10.94 13.57 7.23
C ARG A 450 -9.75 14.13 6.47
N LEU A 451 -8.54 13.72 6.84
CA LEU A 451 -7.32 14.16 6.16
C LEU A 451 -7.30 13.70 4.68
N PHE A 452 -7.66 12.45 4.42
CA PHE A 452 -7.71 11.94 3.05
C PHE A 452 -8.73 12.67 2.19
N LEU A 453 -9.93 12.94 2.73
CA LEU A 453 -10.96 13.71 2.04
C LEU A 453 -10.52 15.16 1.79
N SER A 454 -9.92 15.82 2.78
CA SER A 454 -9.36 17.17 2.61
C SER A 454 -8.32 17.22 1.48
N LEU A 455 -7.42 16.24 1.43
CA LEU A 455 -6.40 16.17 0.39
C LEU A 455 -6.97 15.81 -0.99
N LEU A 456 -8.02 15.00 -1.07
CA LEU A 456 -8.75 14.73 -2.32
C LEU A 456 -9.38 16.01 -2.87
N CYS A 457 -9.99 16.84 -2.02
CA CYS A 457 -10.52 18.15 -2.43
C CYS A 457 -9.40 19.08 -2.92
N LYS A 458 -8.36 19.23 -2.11
CA LYS A 458 -7.27 20.17 -2.34
C LYS A 458 -6.42 19.85 -3.56
N HIS A 459 -6.19 18.57 -3.80
CA HIS A 459 -5.32 18.06 -4.84
C HIS A 459 -6.08 17.22 -5.88
N SER A 460 -7.36 17.48 -6.10
CA SER A 460 -8.24 16.72 -6.99
C SER A 460 -7.67 16.50 -8.40
N ARG A 461 -6.88 17.43 -8.91
CA ARG A 461 -6.22 17.34 -10.23
C ARG A 461 -4.82 16.69 -10.21
N LYS A 462 -4.35 16.22 -9.04
CA LYS A 462 -3.05 15.55 -8.89
C LYS A 462 -3.26 14.04 -8.91
N GLN A 463 -3.38 13.48 -10.10
CA GLN A 463 -3.71 12.09 -10.36
C GLN A 463 -2.93 11.10 -9.50
N ALA A 464 -1.59 11.22 -9.48
CA ALA A 464 -0.72 10.33 -8.69
C ALA A 464 -1.04 10.32 -7.18
N LEU A 465 -1.48 11.43 -6.61
CA LEU A 465 -1.91 11.52 -5.21
C LEU A 465 -3.33 10.98 -5.03
N THR A 466 -4.26 11.43 -5.89
CA THR A 466 -5.68 11.05 -5.87
C THR A 466 -5.85 9.53 -5.95
N VAL A 467 -5.18 8.90 -6.90
CA VAL A 467 -5.19 7.43 -7.08
C VAL A 467 -4.74 6.71 -5.79
N ARG A 468 -3.68 7.19 -5.12
CA ARG A 468 -3.17 6.54 -3.89
C ARG A 468 -4.12 6.69 -2.71
N LEU A 469 -4.72 7.86 -2.54
CA LEU A 469 -5.70 8.11 -1.48
C LEU A 469 -6.97 7.26 -1.70
N LEU A 470 -7.50 7.23 -2.93
CA LEU A 470 -8.66 6.41 -3.27
C LEU A 470 -8.36 4.91 -3.13
N PHE A 471 -7.17 4.46 -3.52
CA PHE A 471 -6.76 3.07 -3.31
C PHE A 471 -6.74 2.71 -1.83
N THR A 472 -6.18 3.58 -0.99
CA THR A 472 -6.16 3.38 0.47
C THR A 472 -7.58 3.33 1.03
N LEU A 473 -8.44 4.31 0.70
CA LEU A 473 -9.85 4.31 1.11
C LEU A 473 -10.60 3.07 0.64
N GLY A 474 -10.34 2.61 -0.58
CA GLY A 474 -10.91 1.38 -1.12
C GLY A 474 -10.49 0.14 -0.31
N ASN A 475 -9.24 0.06 0.11
CA ASN A 475 -8.74 -1.03 0.94
C ASN A 475 -9.38 -1.01 2.35
N LEU A 476 -9.51 0.18 2.95
CA LEU A 476 -10.19 0.35 4.25
C LEU A 476 -11.67 -0.07 4.15
N ALA A 477 -12.40 0.45 3.16
CA ALA A 477 -13.80 0.12 2.92
C ALA A 477 -14.03 -1.36 2.57
N ALA A 478 -13.06 -2.04 1.96
CA ALA A 478 -13.14 -3.48 1.68
C ALA A 478 -13.07 -4.33 2.94
N ARG A 479 -12.42 -3.83 4.00
CA ARG A 479 -12.03 -4.64 5.16
C ARG A 479 -13.18 -4.99 6.09
N SER A 480 -14.01 -4.03 6.49
CA SER A 480 -15.04 -4.25 7.50
C SER A 480 -16.20 -3.25 7.36
N ASN A 481 -17.35 -3.61 7.94
CA ASN A 481 -18.51 -2.71 8.04
C ASN A 481 -18.18 -1.47 8.88
N HIS A 482 -17.39 -1.60 9.93
CA HIS A 482 -16.93 -0.49 10.75
C HIS A 482 -16.12 0.53 9.93
N ALA A 483 -15.18 0.07 9.08
CA ALA A 483 -14.45 0.96 8.20
C ALA A 483 -15.35 1.70 7.19
N ARG A 484 -16.36 1.01 6.63
CA ARG A 484 -17.35 1.61 5.71
C ARG A 484 -18.16 2.72 6.36
N GLU A 485 -18.61 2.46 7.58
CA GLU A 485 -19.35 3.42 8.41
C GLU A 485 -18.50 4.63 8.74
N ARG A 486 -17.29 4.43 9.24
CA ARG A 486 -16.36 5.54 9.56
C ARG A 486 -16.02 6.42 8.37
N VAL A 487 -15.78 5.82 7.18
CA VAL A 487 -15.56 6.62 5.95
C VAL A 487 -16.80 7.43 5.62
N TYR A 488 -17.99 6.87 5.78
CA TYR A 488 -19.25 7.52 5.42
C TYR A 488 -19.65 8.64 6.42
N GLU A 489 -19.35 8.47 7.71
CA GLU A 489 -19.67 9.41 8.77
C GLU A 489 -18.83 10.70 8.76
N GLU A 490 -17.68 10.69 8.10
CA GLU A 490 -16.88 11.90 7.94
C GLU A 490 -17.64 12.95 7.13
N GLU A 491 -17.47 14.20 7.56
CA GLU A 491 -18.19 15.33 6.98
C GLU A 491 -18.00 15.44 5.48
N ASN A 492 -19.10 15.52 4.75
CA ASN A 492 -19.14 15.68 3.29
C ASN A 492 -18.47 14.57 2.45
N THR A 493 -18.23 13.40 3.00
CA THR A 493 -17.60 12.28 2.24
C THR A 493 -18.30 12.03 0.90
N THR A 494 -19.62 11.88 0.93
CA THR A 494 -20.41 11.60 -0.27
C THR A 494 -20.28 12.72 -1.29
N GLY A 495 -20.34 13.98 -0.87
CA GLY A 495 -20.15 15.14 -1.75
C GLY A 495 -18.79 15.11 -2.45
N VAL A 496 -17.70 14.98 -1.68
CA VAL A 496 -16.32 14.96 -2.19
C VAL A 496 -16.14 13.83 -3.22
N LEU A 497 -16.61 12.62 -2.90
CA LEU A 497 -16.45 11.48 -3.82
C LEU A 497 -17.28 11.66 -5.10
N LEU A 498 -18.51 12.19 -5.01
CA LEU A 498 -19.36 12.36 -6.18
C LEU A 498 -18.93 13.55 -7.05
N GLU A 499 -18.47 14.64 -6.47
CA GLU A 499 -17.89 15.76 -7.22
C GLU A 499 -16.63 15.32 -7.99
N LEU A 500 -15.77 14.55 -7.34
CA LEU A 500 -14.59 13.96 -7.95
C LEU A 500 -15.01 13.02 -9.11
N PHE A 501 -16.00 12.16 -8.87
CA PHE A 501 -16.54 11.25 -9.88
C PHE A 501 -17.04 12.00 -11.11
N GLN A 502 -17.87 12.99 -10.89
CA GLN A 502 -18.43 13.81 -11.97
C GLN A 502 -17.32 14.54 -12.75
N SER A 503 -16.32 15.09 -12.06
CA SER A 503 -15.22 15.82 -12.67
C SER A 503 -14.39 14.93 -13.61
N TYR A 504 -14.00 13.73 -13.14
CA TYR A 504 -13.20 12.80 -13.95
C TYR A 504 -14.02 12.16 -15.10
N LEU A 505 -15.31 11.89 -14.88
CA LEU A 505 -16.18 11.42 -15.94
C LEU A 505 -16.36 12.45 -17.05
N GLN A 506 -16.47 13.74 -16.71
CA GLN A 506 -16.55 14.84 -17.69
C GLN A 506 -15.26 15.01 -18.49
N ILE A 507 -14.08 14.80 -17.88
CA ILE A 507 -12.81 14.84 -18.62
C ILE A 507 -12.80 13.77 -19.71
N LEU A 508 -13.17 12.54 -19.37
CA LEU A 508 -13.24 11.44 -20.32
C LEU A 508 -14.28 11.64 -21.42
N GLU A 509 -15.39 12.35 -21.13
CA GLU A 509 -16.39 12.71 -22.13
C GLU A 509 -15.86 13.73 -23.15
N ASN A 510 -15.03 14.66 -22.70
CA ASN A 510 -14.53 15.76 -23.52
C ASN A 510 -13.31 15.40 -24.37
N HIS A 511 -12.57 14.34 -24.00
CA HIS A 511 -11.32 13.92 -24.65
C HIS A 511 -11.34 12.43 -25.06
N PRO A 512 -12.23 11.99 -25.95
CA PRO A 512 -12.43 10.57 -26.23
C PRO A 512 -11.32 9.88 -27.04
N HIS A 513 -10.19 10.54 -27.37
CA HIS A 513 -9.16 10.02 -28.28
C HIS A 513 -7.71 10.30 -27.89
N GLU A 514 -7.43 10.73 -26.66
CA GLU A 514 -6.06 10.94 -26.18
C GLU A 514 -5.62 9.75 -25.30
N GLU A 515 -5.02 8.71 -25.89
CA GLU A 515 -4.69 7.43 -25.23
C GLU A 515 -3.93 7.56 -23.90
N VAL A 516 -3.02 8.53 -23.74
CA VAL A 516 -2.19 8.67 -22.53
C VAL A 516 -2.96 9.36 -21.39
N VAL A 517 -3.83 10.29 -21.71
CA VAL A 517 -4.67 11.00 -20.73
C VAL A 517 -5.77 10.06 -20.22
N GLU A 518 -6.30 9.20 -21.11
CA GLU A 518 -7.34 8.23 -20.77
C GLU A 518 -6.93 7.20 -19.74
N GLU A 519 -5.68 6.68 -19.78
CA GLU A 519 -5.24 5.62 -18.84
C GLU A 519 -5.16 6.12 -17.38
N GLU A 520 -4.65 7.34 -17.16
CA GLU A 520 -4.46 7.88 -15.81
C GLU A 520 -5.78 8.31 -15.17
N GLU A 521 -6.70 8.88 -15.94
CA GLU A 521 -8.01 9.32 -15.48
C GLU A 521 -8.97 8.15 -15.28
N GLU A 522 -8.89 7.14 -16.13
CA GLU A 522 -9.62 5.91 -15.95
C GLU A 522 -9.20 5.17 -14.67
N ASP A 523 -7.90 5.13 -14.33
CA ASP A 523 -7.43 4.51 -13.08
C ASP A 523 -8.04 5.20 -11.85
N ILE A 524 -8.22 6.52 -11.88
CA ILE A 524 -8.91 7.26 -10.82
C ILE A 524 -10.37 6.83 -10.72
N LEU A 525 -11.09 6.76 -11.84
CA LEU A 525 -12.49 6.33 -11.87
C LEU A 525 -12.64 4.90 -11.34
N ILE A 526 -11.77 3.99 -11.74
CA ILE A 526 -11.74 2.62 -11.25
C ILE A 526 -11.63 2.60 -9.72
N LYS A 527 -10.68 3.34 -9.13
CA LYS A 527 -10.47 3.36 -7.69
C LYS A 527 -11.64 4.03 -6.95
N LEU A 528 -12.19 5.10 -7.51
CA LEU A 528 -13.31 5.83 -6.93
C LEU A 528 -14.61 5.00 -6.94
N ILE A 529 -14.95 4.41 -8.07
CA ILE A 529 -16.12 3.52 -8.19
C ILE A 529 -15.99 2.36 -7.21
N ARG A 530 -14.79 1.84 -7.04
CA ARG A 530 -14.48 0.76 -6.10
C ARG A 530 -14.66 1.18 -4.64
N VAL A 531 -14.28 2.41 -4.26
CA VAL A 531 -14.61 2.96 -2.93
C VAL A 531 -16.12 2.94 -2.72
N LEU A 532 -16.90 3.45 -3.68
CA LEU A 532 -18.36 3.47 -3.63
C LEU A 532 -18.96 2.05 -3.59
N ALA A 533 -18.44 1.13 -4.39
CA ALA A 533 -18.88 -0.26 -4.40
C ALA A 533 -18.62 -0.96 -3.06
N ASN A 534 -17.45 -0.75 -2.46
CA ASN A 534 -17.14 -1.30 -1.14
C ASN A 534 -17.99 -0.67 -0.03
N MET A 535 -18.19 0.64 -0.05
CA MET A 535 -19.06 1.34 0.91
C MET A 535 -20.51 0.86 0.83
N SER A 536 -21.02 0.59 -0.37
CA SER A 536 -22.39 0.13 -0.60
C SER A 536 -22.70 -1.27 -0.02
N ILE A 537 -21.69 -2.02 0.40
CA ILE A 537 -21.88 -3.33 1.09
C ILE A 537 -22.50 -3.14 2.48
N HIS A 538 -22.20 -2.04 3.18
CA HIS A 538 -22.77 -1.78 4.50
C HIS A 538 -24.26 -1.43 4.37
N PRO A 539 -25.18 -2.08 5.15
CA PRO A 539 -26.62 -1.91 4.95
C PRO A 539 -27.09 -0.45 5.04
N GLY A 540 -26.64 0.30 6.06
CA GLY A 540 -26.99 1.72 6.24
C GLY A 540 -26.42 2.62 5.16
N VAL A 541 -25.12 2.51 4.91
CA VAL A 541 -24.42 3.32 3.87
C VAL A 541 -24.95 2.96 2.48
N GLY A 542 -25.12 1.67 2.19
CA GLY A 542 -25.70 1.20 0.92
C GLY A 542 -27.11 1.76 0.69
N SER A 543 -27.94 1.83 1.75
CA SER A 543 -29.28 2.44 1.67
C SER A 543 -29.23 3.93 1.37
N ALA A 544 -28.29 4.65 1.99
CA ALA A 544 -28.11 6.08 1.72
C ALA A 544 -27.58 6.34 0.31
N LEU A 545 -26.60 5.57 -0.16
CA LEU A 545 -26.09 5.66 -1.53
C LEU A 545 -27.12 5.25 -2.57
N ALA A 546 -27.94 4.23 -2.30
CA ALA A 546 -29.04 3.81 -3.19
C ALA A 546 -30.14 4.87 -3.34
N ALA A 547 -30.34 5.70 -2.32
CA ALA A 547 -31.26 6.84 -2.34
C ALA A 547 -30.63 8.10 -2.95
N ASN A 548 -29.33 8.12 -3.20
CA ASN A 548 -28.64 9.26 -3.79
C ASN A 548 -28.71 9.20 -5.31
N THR A 549 -29.50 10.13 -5.90
CA THR A 549 -29.74 10.19 -7.34
C THR A 549 -28.45 10.39 -8.13
N GLN A 550 -27.58 11.31 -7.70
CA GLN A 550 -26.32 11.60 -8.39
C GLN A 550 -25.39 10.37 -8.41
N CYS A 551 -25.28 9.65 -7.29
CA CYS A 551 -24.46 8.44 -7.21
C CYS A 551 -24.92 7.40 -8.26
N VAL A 552 -26.20 7.09 -8.28
CA VAL A 552 -26.74 6.07 -9.19
C VAL A 552 -26.68 6.52 -10.65
N GLU A 553 -26.97 7.79 -10.94
CA GLU A 553 -26.90 8.33 -12.30
C GLU A 553 -25.47 8.36 -12.85
N LEU A 554 -24.48 8.71 -12.03
CA LEU A 554 -23.07 8.65 -12.46
C LEU A 554 -22.62 7.22 -12.75
N LEU A 555 -23.01 6.24 -11.93
CA LEU A 555 -22.71 4.82 -12.19
C LEU A 555 -23.37 4.31 -13.47
N MET A 556 -24.64 4.65 -13.72
CA MET A 556 -25.31 4.30 -14.96
C MET A 556 -24.66 4.94 -16.17
N LYS A 557 -24.25 6.21 -16.05
CA LYS A 557 -23.59 6.96 -17.10
C LYS A 557 -22.24 6.34 -17.50
N VAL A 558 -21.47 5.80 -16.55
CA VAL A 558 -20.25 5.02 -16.85
C VAL A 558 -20.57 3.83 -17.75
N ILE A 559 -21.62 3.06 -17.42
CA ILE A 559 -22.03 1.88 -18.20
C ILE A 559 -22.56 2.28 -19.59
N GLU A 560 -23.12 3.48 -19.73
CA GLU A 560 -23.58 4.00 -21.02
C GLU A 560 -22.42 4.42 -21.93
N LEU A 561 -21.45 5.10 -21.36
CA LEU A 561 -20.38 5.77 -22.09
C LEU A 561 -19.21 4.83 -22.42
N ARG A 562 -18.95 3.85 -21.55
CA ARG A 562 -17.80 2.96 -21.70
C ARG A 562 -18.20 1.59 -22.25
N SER A 563 -17.44 1.14 -23.23
CA SER A 563 -17.52 -0.23 -23.73
C SER A 563 -16.86 -1.18 -22.72
N VAL A 564 -17.53 -2.29 -22.41
CA VAL A 564 -16.95 -3.31 -21.53
C VAL A 564 -15.75 -4.04 -22.16
N ASP A 565 -15.60 -3.97 -23.47
CA ASP A 565 -14.48 -4.58 -24.19
C ASP A 565 -13.24 -3.66 -24.15
N GLU A 566 -13.43 -2.33 -24.11
CA GLU A 566 -12.37 -1.32 -24.02
C GLU A 566 -11.98 -1.02 -22.58
N SER A 567 -12.97 -0.82 -21.70
CA SER A 567 -12.81 -0.44 -20.29
C SER A 567 -13.45 -1.45 -19.34
N PRO A 568 -13.02 -2.73 -19.36
CA PRO A 568 -13.70 -3.81 -18.61
C PRO A 568 -13.73 -3.57 -17.10
N GLU A 569 -12.64 -3.07 -16.52
CA GLU A 569 -12.54 -2.87 -15.06
C GLU A 569 -13.48 -1.76 -14.60
N THR A 570 -13.55 -0.66 -15.33
CA THR A 570 -14.42 0.48 -15.01
C THR A 570 -15.89 0.06 -15.05
N VAL A 571 -16.31 -0.64 -16.12
CA VAL A 571 -17.69 -1.07 -16.30
C VAL A 571 -18.07 -2.14 -15.27
N VAL A 572 -17.23 -3.14 -15.03
CA VAL A 572 -17.52 -4.22 -14.05
C VAL A 572 -17.59 -3.66 -12.63
N ASN A 573 -16.71 -2.72 -12.23
CA ASN A 573 -16.81 -2.09 -10.91
C ASN A 573 -18.09 -1.26 -10.77
N ALA A 574 -18.52 -0.55 -11.81
CA ALA A 574 -19.79 0.19 -11.81
C ALA A 574 -21.00 -0.76 -11.70
N LEU A 575 -20.98 -1.88 -12.41
CA LEU A 575 -22.00 -2.93 -12.29
C LEU A 575 -22.05 -3.52 -10.90
N THR A 576 -20.91 -3.77 -10.29
CA THR A 576 -20.84 -4.30 -8.92
C THR A 576 -21.39 -3.30 -7.90
N ALA A 577 -21.11 -2.01 -8.08
CA ALA A 577 -21.73 -0.97 -7.27
C ALA A 577 -23.26 -0.98 -7.45
N ILE A 578 -23.77 -1.02 -8.68
CA ILE A 578 -25.20 -1.12 -8.97
C ILE A 578 -25.81 -2.41 -8.41
N ASN A 579 -25.10 -3.54 -8.50
CA ASN A 579 -25.56 -4.79 -7.89
C ASN A 579 -25.77 -4.61 -6.36
N ASN A 580 -24.80 -4.07 -5.66
CA ASN A 580 -24.93 -3.81 -4.23
C ASN A 580 -26.10 -2.85 -3.91
N LEU A 581 -26.26 -1.78 -4.69
CA LEU A 581 -27.33 -0.80 -4.50
C LEU A 581 -28.71 -1.37 -4.88
N SER A 582 -28.81 -2.27 -5.86
CA SER A 582 -30.05 -2.92 -6.28
C SER A 582 -30.63 -3.87 -5.23
N TYR A 583 -29.80 -4.34 -4.30
CA TYR A 583 -30.21 -5.14 -3.17
C TYR A 583 -31.10 -4.37 -2.18
N VAL A 584 -30.97 -3.04 -2.14
CA VAL A 584 -31.76 -2.18 -1.26
C VAL A 584 -33.22 -2.14 -1.72
N GLN A 585 -34.13 -2.66 -0.89
CA GLN A 585 -35.55 -2.79 -1.23
C GLN A 585 -36.41 -1.55 -0.90
N GLY A 586 -35.81 -0.47 -0.37
CA GLY A 586 -36.54 0.72 0.02
C GLY A 586 -37.17 1.46 -1.16
N GLU A 587 -38.33 2.09 -0.95
CA GLU A 587 -39.07 2.90 -1.95
C GLU A 587 -38.22 4.05 -2.53
N ARG A 588 -37.21 4.50 -1.79
CA ARG A 588 -36.28 5.57 -2.19
C ARG A 588 -35.11 5.09 -3.02
N SER A 589 -34.98 3.77 -3.27
CA SER A 589 -33.88 3.24 -4.08
C SER A 589 -33.99 3.72 -5.54
N VAL A 590 -33.05 4.58 -5.94
CA VAL A 590 -33.02 5.14 -7.31
C VAL A 590 -32.78 4.05 -8.35
N VAL A 591 -32.00 3.01 -8.03
CA VAL A 591 -31.80 1.85 -8.92
C VAL A 591 -33.14 1.18 -9.22
N ARG A 592 -34.00 1.03 -8.22
CA ARG A 592 -35.35 0.45 -8.38
C ARG A 592 -36.29 1.41 -9.12
N LEU A 593 -36.25 2.70 -8.81
CA LEU A 593 -37.05 3.72 -9.52
C LEU A 593 -36.65 3.84 -11.00
N ARG A 594 -35.39 3.59 -11.33
CA ARG A 594 -34.85 3.62 -12.70
C ARG A 594 -34.74 2.23 -13.32
N HIS A 595 -35.46 1.22 -12.79
CA HIS A 595 -35.36 -0.18 -13.22
C HIS A 595 -35.44 -0.39 -14.74
N ALA A 596 -36.29 0.35 -15.44
CA ALA A 596 -36.47 0.24 -16.89
C ALA A 596 -35.19 0.68 -17.65
N HIS A 597 -34.49 1.70 -17.16
CA HIS A 597 -33.24 2.17 -17.74
C HIS A 597 -32.10 1.17 -17.42
N VAL A 598 -31.97 0.77 -16.15
CA VAL A 598 -31.00 -0.22 -15.72
C VAL A 598 -31.17 -1.51 -16.53
N SER A 599 -32.39 -2.02 -16.69
CA SER A 599 -32.65 -3.25 -17.46
C SER A 599 -32.18 -3.17 -18.91
N ARG A 600 -32.30 -2.01 -19.56
CA ARG A 600 -31.78 -1.81 -20.92
C ARG A 600 -30.25 -1.85 -20.97
N LEU A 601 -29.58 -1.26 -19.98
CA LEU A 601 -28.12 -1.32 -19.88
C LEU A 601 -27.64 -2.76 -19.66
N LEU A 602 -28.29 -3.47 -18.74
CA LEU A 602 -27.97 -4.87 -18.46
C LEU A 602 -28.13 -5.78 -19.67
N LEU A 603 -29.18 -5.56 -20.48
CA LEU A 603 -29.41 -6.33 -21.71
C LEU A 603 -28.23 -6.21 -22.68
N ARG A 604 -27.66 -5.01 -22.83
CA ARG A 604 -26.45 -4.81 -23.65
C ARG A 604 -25.27 -5.62 -23.13
N LEU A 605 -25.09 -5.68 -21.80
CA LEU A 605 -23.98 -6.36 -21.14
C LEU A 605 -24.10 -7.88 -21.18
N LEU A 606 -25.32 -8.43 -21.16
CA LEU A 606 -25.54 -9.86 -21.39
C LEU A 606 -25.08 -10.30 -22.80
N LEU A 607 -24.98 -9.39 -23.74
CA LEU A 607 -24.50 -9.64 -25.10
C LEU A 607 -22.98 -9.51 -25.23
N SER A 608 -22.27 -9.10 -24.17
CA SER A 608 -20.81 -8.96 -24.16
C SER A 608 -20.10 -10.32 -24.17
N SER A 609 -18.87 -10.34 -24.68
CA SER A 609 -17.97 -11.49 -24.61
C SER A 609 -17.36 -11.66 -23.19
N ARG A 610 -17.45 -10.64 -22.34
CA ARG A 610 -16.84 -10.59 -21.00
C ARG A 610 -17.76 -11.24 -19.98
N MET A 611 -17.35 -12.41 -19.51
CA MET A 611 -18.14 -13.21 -18.56
C MET A 611 -18.31 -12.52 -17.19
N ASP A 612 -17.36 -11.67 -16.79
CA ASP A 612 -17.45 -10.89 -15.56
C ASP A 612 -18.62 -9.90 -15.60
N ALA A 613 -18.77 -9.21 -16.74
CA ALA A 613 -19.87 -8.28 -16.95
C ALA A 613 -21.23 -9.01 -17.05
N VAL A 614 -21.23 -10.18 -17.70
CA VAL A 614 -22.41 -11.05 -17.78
C VAL A 614 -22.83 -11.51 -16.37
N LEU A 615 -21.88 -11.90 -15.55
CA LEU A 615 -22.13 -12.32 -14.15
C LEU A 615 -22.76 -11.18 -13.35
N GLU A 616 -22.13 -10.01 -13.34
CA GLU A 616 -22.66 -8.87 -12.57
C GLU A 616 -24.03 -8.40 -13.11
N ALA A 617 -24.21 -8.37 -14.42
CA ALA A 617 -25.51 -8.04 -15.02
C ALA A 617 -26.60 -9.05 -14.61
N THR A 618 -26.26 -10.34 -14.55
CA THR A 618 -27.17 -11.40 -14.09
C THR A 618 -27.51 -11.24 -12.60
N ARG A 619 -26.54 -10.85 -11.77
CA ARG A 619 -26.76 -10.55 -10.35
C ARG A 619 -27.74 -9.38 -10.15
N VAL A 620 -27.55 -8.30 -10.91
CA VAL A 620 -28.48 -7.16 -10.85
C VAL A 620 -29.88 -7.56 -11.30
N PHE A 621 -30.02 -8.34 -12.37
CA PHE A 621 -31.31 -8.89 -12.74
C PHE A 621 -31.92 -9.77 -11.64
N GLY A 622 -31.12 -10.57 -10.93
CA GLY A 622 -31.56 -11.33 -9.78
C GLY A 622 -32.23 -10.46 -8.73
N ASN A 623 -31.62 -9.30 -8.40
CA ASN A 623 -32.17 -8.36 -7.43
C ASN A 623 -33.42 -7.63 -7.95
N LEU A 624 -33.42 -7.22 -9.21
CA LEU A 624 -34.50 -6.44 -9.82
C LEU A 624 -35.68 -7.29 -10.30
N SER A 625 -35.49 -8.59 -10.52
CA SER A 625 -36.55 -9.51 -10.97
C SER A 625 -37.68 -9.72 -9.93
N GLN A 626 -37.60 -9.07 -8.78
CA GLN A 626 -38.69 -8.91 -7.82
C GLN A 626 -39.75 -7.87 -8.28
N ILE A 627 -39.41 -7.02 -9.25
CA ILE A 627 -40.25 -5.94 -9.78
C ILE A 627 -41.00 -6.50 -10.99
N GLU A 628 -42.32 -6.36 -11.03
CA GLU A 628 -43.17 -6.92 -12.06
C GLU A 628 -42.86 -6.38 -13.46
N GLU A 629 -42.54 -5.09 -13.56
CA GLU A 629 -42.16 -4.45 -14.83
C GLU A 629 -40.79 -4.98 -15.35
N VAL A 630 -39.87 -5.30 -14.44
CA VAL A 630 -38.59 -5.95 -14.81
C VAL A 630 -38.85 -7.38 -15.25
N GLN A 631 -39.74 -8.08 -14.59
CA GLN A 631 -40.19 -9.40 -15.02
C GLN A 631 -40.73 -9.34 -16.44
N SER A 632 -41.63 -8.40 -16.72
CA SER A 632 -42.20 -8.19 -18.06
C SER A 632 -41.12 -7.80 -19.11
N PHE A 633 -40.10 -7.00 -18.70
CA PHE A 633 -38.98 -6.67 -19.56
C PHE A 633 -38.11 -7.90 -19.85
N ILE A 634 -37.71 -8.61 -18.80
CA ILE A 634 -37.04 -9.89 -18.88
C ILE A 634 -37.86 -10.79 -19.83
N ILE A 635 -39.18 -10.82 -19.86
CA ILE A 635 -40.11 -11.57 -20.73
C ILE A 635 -40.06 -11.09 -22.18
N GLY A 636 -40.35 -9.87 -22.43
CA GLY A 636 -40.42 -9.33 -23.77
C GLY A 636 -39.12 -9.42 -24.57
N ASN A 637 -37.97 -9.35 -23.89
CA ASN A 637 -36.64 -9.34 -24.49
C ASN A 637 -35.92 -10.71 -24.49
N LYS A 638 -36.60 -11.80 -24.19
CA LYS A 638 -36.07 -13.17 -24.24
C LYS A 638 -34.86 -13.45 -23.30
N VAL A 639 -34.63 -12.63 -22.26
CA VAL A 639 -33.51 -12.78 -21.34
C VAL A 639 -33.55 -14.13 -20.60
N HIS A 640 -34.74 -14.73 -20.39
CA HIS A 640 -34.87 -16.03 -19.72
C HIS A 640 -34.13 -17.17 -20.41
N GLN A 641 -34.18 -17.24 -21.75
CA GLN A 641 -33.46 -18.29 -22.48
C GLN A 641 -31.96 -18.19 -22.21
N PHE A 642 -31.45 -16.94 -22.16
CA PHE A 642 -30.08 -16.68 -21.78
C PHE A 642 -29.79 -17.15 -20.34
N VAL A 643 -30.65 -16.79 -19.39
CA VAL A 643 -30.49 -17.17 -17.98
C VAL A 643 -30.58 -18.69 -17.80
N VAL A 644 -31.51 -19.37 -18.48
CA VAL A 644 -31.58 -20.84 -18.46
C VAL A 644 -30.33 -21.48 -19.06
N ALA A 645 -29.76 -20.89 -20.10
CA ALA A 645 -28.50 -21.39 -20.66
C ALA A 645 -27.30 -21.19 -19.74
N LEU A 646 -27.31 -20.17 -18.87
CA LEU A 646 -26.24 -19.97 -17.87
C LEU A 646 -26.16 -21.09 -16.83
N LEU A 647 -27.21 -21.88 -16.62
CA LEU A 647 -27.18 -23.03 -15.74
C LEU A 647 -26.20 -24.13 -16.21
N ASP A 648 -25.88 -24.19 -17.48
CA ASP A 648 -24.89 -25.12 -18.03
C ASP A 648 -23.45 -24.61 -17.83
N SER A 649 -23.27 -23.44 -17.21
CA SER A 649 -21.94 -22.88 -16.93
C SER A 649 -21.19 -23.75 -15.91
N LYS A 650 -19.88 -23.87 -16.13
CA LYS A 650 -18.96 -24.51 -15.13
C LYS A 650 -18.59 -23.57 -13.97
N ASN A 651 -19.10 -22.34 -14.00
CA ASN A 651 -18.88 -21.35 -12.94
C ASN A 651 -20.05 -21.38 -11.95
N PRO A 652 -19.84 -21.79 -10.68
CA PRO A 652 -20.88 -21.87 -9.67
C PRO A 652 -21.54 -20.51 -9.38
N ASP A 653 -20.80 -19.39 -9.43
CA ASP A 653 -21.37 -18.05 -9.24
C ASP A 653 -22.35 -17.67 -10.35
N MET A 654 -22.06 -18.10 -11.59
CA MET A 654 -22.96 -17.90 -12.73
C MET A 654 -24.25 -18.68 -12.56
N CYS A 655 -24.16 -19.98 -12.19
CA CYS A 655 -25.31 -20.83 -11.90
C CYS A 655 -26.12 -20.29 -10.72
N PHE A 656 -25.45 -19.83 -9.65
CA PHE A 656 -26.11 -19.23 -8.50
C PHE A 656 -26.91 -17.99 -8.88
N SER A 657 -26.32 -17.10 -9.68
CA SER A 657 -26.95 -15.87 -10.14
C SER A 657 -28.12 -16.16 -11.09
N ALA A 658 -27.96 -17.12 -11.99
CA ALA A 658 -29.04 -17.60 -12.86
C ALA A 658 -30.20 -18.18 -12.05
N CYS A 659 -29.91 -19.04 -11.07
CA CYS A 659 -30.92 -19.56 -10.13
C CYS A 659 -31.66 -18.43 -9.40
N GLY A 660 -30.95 -17.35 -9.01
CA GLY A 660 -31.57 -16.19 -8.36
C GLY A 660 -32.65 -15.55 -9.26
N VAL A 661 -32.32 -15.29 -10.52
CA VAL A 661 -33.27 -14.77 -11.50
C VAL A 661 -34.45 -15.75 -11.68
N LEU A 662 -34.16 -17.02 -11.95
CA LEU A 662 -35.18 -18.04 -12.19
C LEU A 662 -36.07 -18.26 -10.97
N THR A 663 -35.51 -18.24 -9.74
CA THR A 663 -36.25 -18.33 -8.50
C THR A 663 -37.32 -17.24 -8.41
N ASN A 664 -36.91 -16.00 -8.68
CA ASN A 664 -37.85 -14.87 -8.68
C ASN A 664 -38.84 -15.00 -9.84
N LEU A 665 -38.38 -15.37 -11.00
CA LEU A 665 -39.24 -15.51 -12.14
C LEU A 665 -40.24 -16.68 -11.99
N ALA A 666 -39.98 -17.90 -11.46
CA ALA A 666 -40.94 -19.03 -11.34
C ALA A 666 -42.09 -18.86 -10.32
N VAL A 667 -42.50 -17.66 -9.91
CA VAL A 667 -43.65 -17.36 -9.03
C VAL A 667 -44.95 -17.24 -9.82
N ASP A 668 -44.91 -16.67 -11.01
CA ASP A 668 -46.08 -16.59 -11.89
C ASP A 668 -46.27 -17.93 -12.65
N PRO A 669 -47.46 -18.54 -12.59
CA PRO A 669 -47.77 -19.77 -13.31
C PRO A 669 -47.51 -19.68 -14.81
N LYS A 670 -47.82 -18.55 -15.45
CA LYS A 670 -47.65 -18.36 -16.91
C LYS A 670 -46.18 -18.48 -17.30
N ASN A 671 -45.32 -17.91 -16.48
CA ASN A 671 -43.90 -17.88 -16.80
C ASN A 671 -43.23 -19.20 -16.43
N ARG A 672 -43.75 -19.90 -15.42
CA ARG A 672 -43.32 -21.23 -15.03
C ARG A 672 -43.41 -22.21 -16.20
N VAL A 673 -44.53 -22.16 -16.95
CA VAL A 673 -44.70 -22.97 -18.15
C VAL A 673 -43.62 -22.67 -19.18
N ILE A 674 -43.32 -21.39 -19.40
CA ILE A 674 -42.30 -20.97 -20.36
C ILE A 674 -40.88 -21.40 -19.94
N ILE A 675 -40.52 -21.31 -18.62
CA ILE A 675 -39.23 -21.81 -18.10
C ILE A 675 -39.10 -23.30 -18.37
N ASN A 676 -40.11 -24.03 -18.04
CA ASN A 676 -40.06 -25.47 -18.17
C ASN A 676 -39.96 -25.91 -19.64
N GLN A 677 -40.62 -25.18 -20.57
CA GLN A 677 -40.45 -25.39 -22.00
C GLN A 677 -39.03 -25.15 -22.51
N GLU A 678 -38.27 -24.27 -21.86
CA GLU A 678 -36.84 -24.05 -22.15
C GLU A 678 -35.91 -25.07 -21.48
N GLY A 679 -36.47 -26.08 -20.80
CA GLY A 679 -35.70 -27.17 -20.16
C GLY A 679 -35.03 -26.77 -18.82
N ALA A 680 -35.53 -25.74 -18.11
CA ALA A 680 -34.93 -25.24 -16.89
C ALA A 680 -34.86 -26.32 -15.80
N ILE A 681 -35.90 -27.18 -15.64
CA ILE A 681 -35.88 -28.23 -14.61
C ILE A 681 -34.75 -29.22 -14.83
N HIS A 682 -34.57 -29.71 -16.05
CA HIS A 682 -33.46 -30.63 -16.40
C HIS A 682 -32.10 -29.99 -16.08
N LYS A 683 -31.86 -28.76 -16.51
CA LYS A 683 -30.61 -28.06 -16.27
C LYS A 683 -30.34 -27.75 -14.78
N LEU A 684 -31.39 -27.49 -14.00
CA LEU A 684 -31.30 -27.33 -12.56
C LEU A 684 -30.91 -28.66 -11.87
N ILE A 685 -31.45 -29.79 -12.31
CA ILE A 685 -31.06 -31.10 -11.82
C ILE A 685 -29.61 -31.42 -12.17
N ASP A 686 -29.18 -31.11 -13.38
CA ASP A 686 -27.78 -31.25 -13.79
C ASP A 686 -26.86 -30.35 -12.94
N CYS A 687 -27.22 -29.12 -12.72
CA CYS A 687 -26.49 -28.19 -11.86
C CYS A 687 -26.39 -28.73 -10.41
N LEU A 688 -27.48 -29.29 -9.86
CA LEU A 688 -27.47 -29.92 -8.55
C LEU A 688 -26.54 -31.14 -8.50
N ARG A 689 -26.48 -31.94 -9.55
CA ARG A 689 -25.59 -33.08 -9.68
C ARG A 689 -24.12 -32.68 -9.77
N ASP A 690 -23.83 -31.66 -10.54
CA ASP A 690 -22.46 -31.23 -10.80
C ASP A 690 -21.82 -30.51 -9.59
N PHE A 691 -22.58 -29.65 -8.89
CA PHE A 691 -22.06 -28.78 -7.83
C PHE A 691 -22.55 -29.13 -6.41
N GLY A 692 -23.66 -29.89 -6.29
CA GLY A 692 -24.34 -30.13 -5.01
C GLY A 692 -23.41 -30.56 -3.87
N PRO A 693 -22.55 -31.59 -4.05
CA PRO A 693 -21.70 -32.05 -2.94
C PRO A 693 -20.51 -31.11 -2.64
N GLN A 694 -20.22 -30.14 -3.50
CA GLN A 694 -19.09 -29.23 -3.38
C GLN A 694 -19.51 -27.84 -2.89
N ASP A 695 -20.74 -27.41 -3.23
CA ASP A 695 -21.30 -26.11 -2.88
C ASP A 695 -22.75 -26.23 -2.40
N TRP A 696 -22.92 -26.34 -1.07
CA TRP A 696 -24.23 -26.48 -0.44
C TRP A 696 -25.08 -25.21 -0.51
N LEU A 697 -24.46 -24.03 -0.72
CA LEU A 697 -25.22 -22.80 -0.92
C LEU A 697 -25.87 -22.77 -2.31
N LEU A 698 -25.11 -23.14 -3.34
CA LEU A 698 -25.64 -23.31 -4.70
C LEU A 698 -26.69 -24.43 -4.74
N ALA A 699 -26.42 -25.58 -4.12
CA ALA A 699 -27.38 -26.67 -4.03
C ALA A 699 -28.71 -26.23 -3.36
N THR A 700 -28.61 -25.41 -2.32
CA THR A 700 -29.79 -24.82 -1.66
C THR A 700 -30.60 -23.94 -2.62
N GLN A 701 -29.89 -23.07 -3.33
CA GLN A 701 -30.51 -22.14 -4.29
C GLN A 701 -31.18 -22.89 -5.45
N VAL A 702 -30.49 -23.92 -5.98
CA VAL A 702 -31.08 -24.82 -7.00
C VAL A 702 -32.34 -25.48 -6.50
N CYS A 703 -32.33 -26.04 -5.28
CA CYS A 703 -33.53 -26.65 -4.69
C CYS A 703 -34.66 -25.65 -4.46
N GLN A 704 -34.36 -24.39 -4.11
CA GLN A 704 -35.37 -23.34 -3.99
C GLN A 704 -35.97 -22.98 -5.38
N THR A 705 -35.14 -22.93 -6.41
CA THR A 705 -35.59 -22.70 -7.78
C THR A 705 -36.46 -23.84 -8.27
N LEU A 706 -36.05 -25.10 -8.07
CA LEU A 706 -36.82 -26.31 -8.38
C LEU A 706 -38.16 -26.32 -7.64
N TRP A 707 -38.16 -25.91 -6.36
CA TRP A 707 -39.41 -25.77 -5.64
C TRP A 707 -40.42 -24.85 -6.34
N ASN A 708 -39.99 -23.73 -6.88
CA ASN A 708 -40.89 -22.83 -7.60
C ASN A 708 -41.26 -23.38 -8.99
N CYS A 709 -40.31 -23.97 -9.72
CA CYS A 709 -40.54 -24.50 -11.06
C CYS A 709 -41.45 -25.73 -11.13
N THR A 710 -41.49 -26.56 -10.08
CA THR A 710 -42.22 -27.83 -10.09
C THR A 710 -43.64 -27.76 -9.47
N GLU A 711 -44.26 -26.57 -9.32
CA GLU A 711 -45.55 -26.42 -8.62
C GLU A 711 -46.73 -27.00 -9.39
N ASP A 712 -46.73 -26.93 -10.70
CA ASP A 712 -47.90 -27.32 -11.54
C ASP A 712 -47.55 -28.30 -12.69
N THR A 713 -46.37 -28.94 -12.65
CA THR A 713 -45.88 -29.75 -13.77
C THR A 713 -45.94 -31.25 -13.51
N GLU A 714 -46.38 -32.03 -14.49
CA GLU A 714 -46.16 -33.48 -14.53
C GLU A 714 -44.66 -33.78 -14.54
N GLN A 715 -44.26 -34.72 -13.66
CA GLN A 715 -42.85 -34.78 -13.26
C GLN A 715 -42.07 -35.82 -14.09
N GLU A 716 -41.70 -35.49 -15.29
CA GLU A 716 -40.84 -36.30 -16.15
C GLU A 716 -39.50 -36.66 -15.43
N HIS A 717 -39.02 -35.76 -14.53
CA HIS A 717 -37.75 -35.93 -13.80
C HIS A 717 -37.91 -36.18 -12.28
N ALA A 718 -39.12 -36.51 -11.79
CA ALA A 718 -39.38 -36.65 -10.38
C ALA A 718 -38.54 -37.74 -9.70
N GLN A 719 -38.38 -38.89 -10.38
CA GLN A 719 -37.63 -40.01 -9.86
C GLN A 719 -36.12 -39.65 -9.72
N GLU A 720 -35.56 -39.09 -10.74
CA GLU A 720 -34.16 -38.65 -10.77
C GLU A 720 -33.87 -37.63 -9.67
N LEU A 721 -34.74 -36.61 -9.52
CA LEU A 721 -34.61 -35.61 -8.47
C LEU A 721 -34.68 -36.24 -7.07
N LEU A 722 -35.60 -37.19 -6.84
CA LEU A 722 -35.74 -37.90 -5.55
C LEU A 722 -34.48 -38.71 -5.23
N GLU A 723 -33.87 -39.36 -6.21
CA GLU A 723 -32.65 -40.14 -6.03
C GLU A 723 -31.48 -39.24 -5.62
N ILE A 724 -31.27 -38.11 -6.29
CA ILE A 724 -30.21 -37.14 -5.99
C ILE A 724 -30.46 -36.54 -4.57
N LEU A 725 -31.67 -36.07 -4.29
CA LEU A 725 -31.98 -35.46 -3.01
C LEU A 725 -31.86 -36.45 -1.84
N SER A 726 -32.25 -37.73 -2.06
CA SER A 726 -32.09 -38.78 -1.06
C SER A 726 -30.63 -39.08 -0.75
N LEU A 727 -29.78 -39.14 -1.79
CA LEU A 727 -28.32 -39.31 -1.67
C LEU A 727 -27.69 -38.14 -0.91
N TYR A 728 -28.06 -36.91 -1.25
CA TYR A 728 -27.49 -35.70 -0.66
C TYR A 728 -28.02 -35.38 0.75
N SER A 729 -29.14 -36.00 1.16
CA SER A 729 -29.68 -35.91 2.52
C SER A 729 -29.05 -36.90 3.47
N ASP A 730 -28.33 -37.93 3.00
CA ASP A 730 -27.63 -38.89 3.86
C ASP A 730 -26.21 -38.42 4.17
N LYS A 731 -26.00 -37.89 5.38
CA LYS A 731 -24.71 -37.41 5.86
C LYS A 731 -23.57 -38.46 5.72
N LYS A 732 -23.90 -39.74 5.76
CA LYS A 732 -22.92 -40.84 5.67
C LYS A 732 -22.47 -41.10 4.25
N ALA A 733 -23.30 -40.79 3.27
CA ALA A 733 -22.98 -40.96 1.85
C ALA A 733 -22.09 -39.81 1.31
N LEU A 734 -21.98 -38.69 2.04
CA LEU A 734 -21.26 -37.49 1.60
C LEU A 734 -19.76 -37.57 1.89
N LYS A 735 -18.96 -37.09 0.92
CA LYS A 735 -17.52 -36.92 1.07
C LYS A 735 -17.24 -35.48 1.51
N TRP A 736 -16.68 -35.31 2.69
CA TRP A 736 -16.36 -34.01 3.26
C TRP A 736 -14.89 -33.61 2.98
N PRO A 737 -14.58 -32.30 2.88
CA PRO A 737 -13.21 -31.82 2.74
C PRO A 737 -12.32 -32.24 3.91
N SER A 738 -11.01 -32.41 3.64
CA SER A 738 -10.03 -32.82 4.66
C SER A 738 -9.66 -31.70 5.65
N SER A 739 -9.81 -30.43 5.25
CA SER A 739 -9.58 -29.29 6.13
C SER A 739 -10.69 -29.15 7.16
N ALA A 740 -10.37 -29.08 8.45
CA ALA A 740 -11.32 -29.00 9.55
C ALA A 740 -12.26 -27.79 9.45
N ASP A 741 -11.71 -26.62 9.12
CA ASP A 741 -12.47 -25.37 9.03
C ASP A 741 -13.43 -25.38 7.84
N ILE A 742 -12.95 -25.84 6.66
CA ILE A 742 -13.77 -25.93 5.45
C ILE A 742 -14.87 -26.98 5.67
N LYS A 743 -14.55 -28.09 6.31
CA LYS A 743 -15.50 -29.13 6.64
C LYS A 743 -16.62 -28.60 7.56
N ALA A 744 -16.24 -27.92 8.66
CA ALA A 744 -17.21 -27.35 9.61
C ALA A 744 -18.15 -26.36 8.91
N TYR A 745 -17.61 -25.49 8.05
CA TYR A 745 -18.41 -24.57 7.26
C TYR A 745 -19.36 -25.27 6.30
N GLN A 746 -18.89 -26.25 5.55
CA GLN A 746 -19.70 -27.01 4.58
C GLN A 746 -20.77 -27.84 5.31
N GLU A 747 -20.45 -28.47 6.44
CA GLU A 747 -21.44 -29.17 7.27
C GLU A 747 -22.52 -28.21 7.77
N ALA A 748 -22.17 -27.02 8.24
CA ALA A 748 -23.14 -26.03 8.68
C ALA A 748 -24.03 -25.55 7.53
N CYS A 749 -23.47 -25.29 6.35
CA CYS A 749 -24.25 -24.94 5.15
C CYS A 749 -25.22 -26.07 4.76
N TRP A 750 -24.75 -27.32 4.78
CA TRP A 750 -25.56 -28.47 4.48
C TRP A 750 -26.72 -28.63 5.47
N GLU A 751 -26.43 -28.60 6.77
CA GLU A 751 -27.42 -28.86 7.83
C GLU A 751 -28.44 -27.71 7.96
N LEU A 752 -27.98 -26.47 7.96
CA LEU A 752 -28.80 -25.29 8.24
C LEU A 752 -29.51 -24.72 6.99
N LYS A 753 -28.95 -24.91 5.81
CA LYS A 753 -29.47 -24.32 4.57
C LYS A 753 -30.06 -25.37 3.63
N PHE A 754 -29.24 -26.35 3.21
CA PHE A 754 -29.62 -27.32 2.19
C PHE A 754 -30.67 -28.30 2.68
N LEU A 755 -30.40 -29.03 3.77
CA LEU A 755 -31.22 -30.14 4.23
C LEU A 755 -32.69 -29.76 4.45
N PRO A 756 -33.04 -28.63 5.11
CA PRO A 756 -34.43 -28.25 5.30
C PRO A 756 -35.19 -27.96 4.00
N VAL A 757 -34.51 -27.46 2.97
CA VAL A 757 -35.11 -27.19 1.66
C VAL A 757 -35.25 -28.48 0.87
N ALA A 758 -34.22 -29.32 0.85
CA ALA A 758 -34.22 -30.61 0.18
C ALA A 758 -35.34 -31.55 0.70
N GLU A 759 -35.49 -31.67 2.03
CA GLU A 759 -36.56 -32.49 2.65
C GLU A 759 -37.96 -32.01 2.28
N ARG A 760 -38.18 -30.71 2.26
CA ARG A 760 -39.45 -30.12 1.82
C ARG A 760 -39.72 -30.44 0.36
N LEU A 761 -38.72 -30.29 -0.50
CA LEU A 761 -38.82 -30.58 -1.91
C LEU A 761 -39.09 -32.08 -2.15
N MET A 762 -38.34 -32.98 -1.48
CA MET A 762 -38.61 -34.42 -1.56
C MET A 762 -40.01 -34.78 -1.11
N LYS A 763 -40.49 -34.23 0.01
CA LYS A 763 -41.85 -34.48 0.51
C LYS A 763 -42.93 -34.05 -0.48
N ARG A 764 -42.72 -32.97 -1.17
CA ARG A 764 -43.64 -32.48 -2.22
C ARG A 764 -43.57 -33.38 -3.46
N THR A 765 -42.39 -33.69 -3.97
CA THR A 765 -42.20 -34.54 -5.14
C THR A 765 -42.79 -35.94 -4.93
N ARG A 766 -42.62 -36.57 -3.75
CA ARG A 766 -43.23 -37.86 -3.41
C ARG A 766 -44.76 -37.81 -3.39
N ARG A 767 -45.40 -36.74 -2.93
CA ARG A 767 -46.86 -36.59 -2.95
C ARG A 767 -47.43 -36.61 -4.34
N HIS A 768 -46.77 -35.98 -5.29
CA HIS A 768 -47.17 -35.95 -6.68
C HIS A 768 -46.99 -37.32 -7.39
N THR A 769 -45.94 -38.08 -7.01
CA THR A 769 -45.69 -39.43 -7.54
C THR A 769 -46.66 -40.50 -6.95
N THR A 770 -47.27 -40.24 -5.80
CA THR A 770 -48.18 -41.23 -5.13
C THR A 770 -49.65 -41.03 -5.57
N ILE A 771 -49.99 -39.93 -6.26
CA ILE A 771 -51.34 -39.62 -6.72
C ILE A 771 -51.57 -40.11 -8.17
N LEU A 772 -50.50 -40.49 -8.85
CA LEU A 772 -50.54 -41.21 -10.15
C LEU A 772 -50.44 -42.72 -9.91
#